data_4ac943335c914e3c2fc09299df9f19c4
#
_entry.id   4ac943335c914e3c2fc09299df9f19c4
#
_cell.length_a   1.000
_cell.length_b   1.000
_cell.length_c   1.000
_cell.angle_alpha   90.00
_cell.angle_beta   90.00
_cell.angle_gamma   90.00
#
_symmetry.space_group_name_H-M   'P 1'
#
loop_
_entity.id
_entity.type
_entity.pdbx_description
1 polymer ?
#
loop_
_entity_poly.entity_id
_entity_poly.type
_entity_poly.pdbx_seq_one_letter_code
_entity_poly.pdbx_strand_id
1 'polypeptide(L)'
;MIRKSSILNNSRWKPLLDRLKEAGSPLRSWLSDANRSGLDWEEPIQFFIRLVEGNRPNPQFGAIAKASSPEQADQALSDLANFLGLRPSKNNAKIFQRTTQPFAIGREGDFCFLLGTLFAGKDKNTPPPAPELDTFLTTLTPGYPIPNMPAPLARHAQRTADLSLYFEGTGNGRMMENWSGNPLIESILPLFDPLLLDSFGLHLHSEAGNLKIDLKNYSDEKKPHPEKITPLKMVNQLPGDAPLVGRMSLDHDDLQLFLANAVDKILQFFTGNKLGADSDLPGFESSARELLAFPSGDFVFAGGSSKTETLTLPNGQSILQSKPVWAVGIKISQLLPFKELLAGMNSGLGLSSLLSAHQLQLTENQGTAWLSTPDYSRELKLGNPIEPLAFDRRKLLNNHFFALDFNPKEAAASLREPRGLSFDQLKKISWLDPFSQFTIKSVDESNLKGSLKLTESKIHPWALLTDLLGQEWIDQINDQLFLAIARDDLNAVVESVAMGALINANDRFGHSPLHYAAYRGNTYIVDYLLRNGGDPDTRGKHLSTPLHSAAWGKNQEVVELLLEDGAAVDARTDELETPIMTATLRGQLETVETLLALSADAHAVDKYGSNLMDLAGASGNEEIVDLYNDLGVEILNPLHLAAGIGDFDSVKKLLKEGRSINEQDSFGATPLLVATVAGREDMVDYLLEQSADPLIEAKDGYSLLHGAAFSGSKSLIRKILGFGLDLNQRYGPDAITPTDVGEEGSEGLIYLRSMGGRSAWELGPE
;
A
#
# COMPACT_ATOMS: atom_id res chain seq x y z
N MET A 1 -2.92 -9.13 -32.03
CA MET A 1 -2.76 -8.13 -30.98
C MET A 1 -1.53 -8.40 -30.12
N ILE A 2 -1.40 -9.54 -29.47
CA ILE A 2 -0.25 -9.89 -28.59
C ILE A 2 1.10 -9.78 -29.33
N ARG A 3 1.23 -10.18 -30.61
CA ARG A 3 2.48 -10.08 -31.38
C ARG A 3 2.96 -8.64 -31.64
N LYS A 4 2.05 -7.67 -31.67
CA LYS A 4 2.36 -6.22 -31.82
C LYS A 4 2.26 -5.48 -30.49
N SER A 5 1.95 -6.21 -29.41
CA SER A 5 1.76 -5.59 -28.11
C SER A 5 3.11 -5.21 -27.50
N SER A 6 3.12 -4.10 -26.83
CA SER A 6 4.22 -3.63 -26.00
C SER A 6 4.62 -4.64 -24.91
N ILE A 7 3.75 -5.61 -24.56
CA ILE A 7 4.01 -6.64 -23.55
C ILE A 7 5.26 -7.44 -23.88
N LEU A 8 5.38 -7.96 -25.11
CA LEU A 8 6.51 -8.81 -25.51
C LEU A 8 7.85 -8.04 -25.63
N ASN A 9 7.78 -6.74 -25.79
CA ASN A 9 8.95 -5.85 -25.93
C ASN A 9 9.21 -5.03 -24.65
N ASN A 10 8.37 -5.16 -23.64
CA ASN A 10 8.51 -4.43 -22.41
C ASN A 10 9.61 -5.07 -21.54
N SER A 11 10.61 -4.28 -21.18
CA SER A 11 11.75 -4.74 -20.38
C SER A 11 11.34 -5.29 -19.00
N ARG A 12 10.23 -4.82 -18.43
CA ARG A 12 9.71 -5.25 -17.13
C ARG A 12 9.15 -6.67 -17.14
N TRP A 13 8.56 -7.10 -18.27
CA TRP A 13 8.06 -8.46 -18.45
C TRP A 13 9.11 -9.43 -18.97
N LYS A 14 10.25 -8.89 -19.43
CA LYS A 14 11.30 -9.70 -20.04
C LYS A 14 11.77 -10.87 -19.18
N PRO A 15 12.06 -10.71 -17.87
CA PRO A 15 12.50 -11.81 -17.03
C PRO A 15 11.49 -12.94 -16.97
N LEU A 16 10.20 -12.63 -16.78
CA LEU A 16 9.12 -13.62 -16.79
C LEU A 16 8.98 -14.30 -18.15
N LEU A 17 9.03 -13.54 -19.24
CA LEU A 17 8.93 -14.07 -20.60
C LEU A 17 10.15 -14.94 -20.94
N ASP A 18 11.34 -14.58 -20.51
CA ASP A 18 12.56 -15.36 -20.75
C ASP A 18 12.52 -16.68 -19.96
N ARG A 19 12.07 -16.66 -18.70
CA ARG A 19 11.83 -17.88 -17.91
C ARG A 19 10.79 -18.79 -18.56
N LEU A 20 9.70 -18.26 -19.06
CA LEU A 20 8.69 -19.01 -19.80
C LEU A 20 9.26 -19.62 -21.09
N LYS A 21 10.27 -19.00 -21.71
CA LYS A 21 10.97 -19.50 -22.90
C LYS A 21 12.01 -20.59 -22.55
N GLU A 22 12.73 -20.44 -21.44
CA GLU A 22 13.83 -21.33 -21.03
C GLU A 22 13.34 -22.65 -20.43
N ALA A 23 12.23 -22.62 -19.71
CA ALA A 23 11.70 -23.77 -18.96
C ALA A 23 11.07 -24.88 -19.81
N GLY A 24 11.29 -24.91 -21.14
CA GLY A 24 10.62 -25.88 -22.03
C GLY A 24 9.11 -25.63 -22.16
N SER A 25 8.63 -24.45 -21.76
CA SER A 25 7.23 -24.08 -21.82
C SER A 25 6.68 -24.15 -23.24
N PRO A 26 5.51 -24.76 -23.45
CA PRO A 26 4.81 -24.74 -24.74
C PRO A 26 4.49 -23.30 -25.16
N LEU A 27 4.38 -22.35 -24.23
CA LEU A 27 4.18 -20.93 -24.51
C LEU A 27 5.32 -20.34 -25.36
N ARG A 28 6.55 -20.88 -25.27
CA ARG A 28 7.65 -20.45 -26.13
C ARG A 28 7.32 -20.62 -27.62
N SER A 29 6.77 -21.78 -27.99
CA SER A 29 6.40 -22.08 -29.38
C SER A 29 5.25 -21.19 -29.85
N TRP A 30 4.28 -20.88 -28.97
CA TRP A 30 3.14 -20.02 -29.28
C TRP A 30 3.54 -18.55 -29.39
N LEU A 31 4.47 -18.08 -28.56
CA LEU A 31 5.02 -16.72 -28.65
C LEU A 31 5.85 -16.50 -29.90
N SER A 32 6.55 -17.54 -30.36
CA SER A 32 7.34 -17.49 -31.61
C SER A 32 6.47 -17.64 -32.86
N ASP A 33 5.46 -18.51 -32.82
CA ASP A 33 4.51 -18.76 -33.90
C ASP A 33 3.11 -19.08 -33.32
N ALA A 34 2.22 -18.09 -33.39
CA ALA A 34 0.87 -18.22 -32.83
C ALA A 34 0.05 -19.34 -33.50
N ASN A 35 0.33 -19.69 -34.76
CA ASN A 35 -0.36 -20.76 -35.46
C ASN A 35 -0.14 -22.13 -34.79
N ARG A 36 0.97 -22.30 -34.08
CA ARG A 36 1.27 -23.55 -33.35
C ARG A 36 0.38 -23.77 -32.12
N SER A 37 -0.36 -22.74 -31.67
CA SER A 37 -1.32 -22.90 -30.60
C SER A 37 -2.62 -23.57 -31.04
N GLY A 38 -2.90 -23.58 -32.33
CA GLY A 38 -4.17 -24.02 -32.89
C GLY A 38 -5.34 -23.10 -32.57
N LEU A 39 -5.09 -21.93 -31.98
CA LEU A 39 -6.11 -20.93 -31.67
C LEU A 39 -6.33 -19.98 -32.86
N ASP A 40 -7.56 -19.51 -32.99
CA ASP A 40 -7.92 -18.48 -33.96
C ASP A 40 -7.67 -17.11 -33.34
N TRP A 41 -6.49 -16.53 -33.64
CA TRP A 41 -6.08 -15.23 -33.10
C TRP A 41 -6.76 -14.02 -33.79
N GLU A 42 -7.54 -14.26 -34.81
CA GLU A 42 -8.38 -13.22 -35.46
C GLU A 42 -9.71 -13.08 -34.72
N GLU A 43 -10.14 -14.13 -34.04
CA GLU A 43 -11.33 -14.09 -33.19
C GLU A 43 -10.97 -13.61 -31.77
N PRO A 44 -11.89 -12.89 -31.08
CA PRO A 44 -11.63 -12.38 -29.74
C PRO A 44 -11.56 -13.52 -28.72
N ILE A 45 -10.56 -13.45 -27.82
CA ILE A 45 -10.55 -14.26 -26.60
C ILE A 45 -11.53 -13.62 -25.62
N GLN A 46 -12.47 -14.40 -25.13
CA GLN A 46 -13.46 -13.96 -24.17
C GLN A 46 -13.06 -14.36 -22.77
N PHE A 47 -13.04 -13.41 -21.87
CA PHE A 47 -12.81 -13.62 -20.44
C PHE A 47 -14.12 -13.45 -19.68
N PHE A 48 -14.31 -14.26 -18.64
CA PHE A 48 -15.46 -14.13 -17.75
C PHE A 48 -15.07 -14.34 -16.30
N ILE A 49 -15.84 -13.72 -15.42
CA ILE A 49 -15.78 -13.94 -13.98
C ILE A 49 -17.21 -14.31 -13.54
N ARG A 50 -17.34 -15.42 -12.84
CA ARG A 50 -18.62 -15.91 -12.30
C ARG A 50 -18.51 -16.04 -10.79
N LEU A 51 -19.51 -15.56 -10.06
CA LEU A 51 -19.67 -15.84 -8.64
C LEU A 51 -20.51 -17.11 -8.48
N VAL A 52 -19.96 -18.08 -7.77
CA VAL A 52 -20.70 -19.30 -7.43
C VAL A 52 -21.29 -19.13 -6.05
N GLU A 53 -22.60 -19.37 -5.92
CA GLU A 53 -23.33 -19.30 -4.65
C GLU A 53 -22.78 -20.33 -3.65
N GLY A 54 -22.60 -19.90 -2.40
CA GLY A 54 -22.17 -20.72 -1.28
C GLY A 54 -22.03 -19.88 -0.03
N ASN A 55 -21.80 -20.51 1.13
CA ASN A 55 -21.57 -19.82 2.40
C ASN A 55 -20.39 -18.82 2.37
N ARG A 56 -19.55 -18.87 1.33
CA ARG A 56 -18.54 -17.86 0.97
C ARG A 56 -18.50 -17.77 -0.56
N PRO A 57 -18.70 -16.59 -1.15
CA PRO A 57 -18.62 -16.42 -2.60
C PRO A 57 -17.21 -16.79 -3.07
N ASN A 58 -17.12 -17.73 -3.99
CA ASN A 58 -15.86 -18.18 -4.59
C ASN A 58 -15.86 -17.78 -6.06
N PRO A 59 -15.19 -16.64 -6.43
CA PRO A 59 -15.20 -16.18 -7.79
C PRO A 59 -14.42 -17.15 -8.69
N GLN A 60 -15.09 -17.66 -9.71
CA GLN A 60 -14.48 -18.41 -10.80
C GLN A 60 -14.12 -17.45 -11.92
N PHE A 61 -12.98 -17.64 -12.51
CA PHE A 61 -12.55 -16.91 -13.71
C PHE A 61 -12.30 -17.89 -14.84
N GLY A 62 -12.51 -17.43 -16.06
CA GLY A 62 -12.23 -18.27 -17.21
C GLY A 62 -11.91 -17.46 -18.45
N ALA A 63 -11.38 -18.18 -19.45
CA ALA A 63 -11.15 -17.67 -20.78
C ALA A 63 -11.64 -18.71 -21.80
N ILE A 64 -12.23 -18.22 -22.89
CA ILE A 64 -12.66 -19.04 -24.02
C ILE A 64 -12.05 -18.45 -25.28
N ALA A 65 -11.44 -19.34 -26.10
CA ALA A 65 -10.87 -18.99 -27.40
C ALA A 65 -11.32 -20.00 -28.46
N LYS A 66 -11.57 -19.53 -29.67
CA LYS A 66 -11.91 -20.39 -30.79
C LYS A 66 -10.65 -21.14 -31.30
N ALA A 67 -10.78 -22.39 -31.65
CA ALA A 67 -9.74 -23.17 -32.30
C ALA A 67 -9.79 -23.00 -33.81
N SER A 68 -8.68 -22.60 -34.42
CA SER A 68 -8.52 -22.60 -35.89
C SER A 68 -8.15 -23.98 -36.42
N SER A 69 -7.48 -24.78 -35.59
CA SER A 69 -7.11 -26.17 -35.86
C SER A 69 -7.31 -27.02 -34.60
N PRO A 70 -8.40 -27.78 -34.51
CA PRO A 70 -8.71 -28.63 -33.36
C PRO A 70 -7.58 -29.60 -32.97
N GLU A 71 -6.90 -30.19 -33.93
CA GLU A 71 -5.81 -31.14 -33.68
C GLU A 71 -4.59 -30.44 -33.08
N GLN A 72 -4.22 -29.27 -33.60
CA GLN A 72 -3.11 -28.49 -33.05
C GLN A 72 -3.45 -27.90 -31.68
N ALA A 73 -4.71 -27.51 -31.47
CA ALA A 73 -5.17 -27.03 -30.18
C ALA A 73 -5.14 -28.15 -29.12
N ASP A 74 -5.56 -29.39 -29.45
CA ASP A 74 -5.50 -30.52 -28.54
C ASP A 74 -4.05 -30.85 -28.15
N GLN A 75 -3.12 -30.81 -29.11
CA GLN A 75 -1.69 -31.01 -28.84
C GLN A 75 -1.13 -29.90 -27.95
N ALA A 76 -1.41 -28.66 -28.28
CA ALA A 76 -0.97 -27.49 -27.52
C ALA A 76 -1.49 -27.49 -26.08
N LEU A 77 -2.77 -27.86 -25.87
CA LEU A 77 -3.36 -27.98 -24.53
C LEU A 77 -2.74 -29.15 -23.75
N SER A 78 -2.43 -30.27 -24.42
CA SER A 78 -1.73 -31.40 -23.80
C SER A 78 -0.32 -31.01 -23.33
N ASP A 79 0.43 -30.28 -24.16
CA ASP A 79 1.77 -29.80 -23.82
C ASP A 79 1.72 -28.82 -22.65
N LEU A 80 0.75 -27.89 -22.64
CA LEU A 80 0.53 -26.97 -21.55
C LEU A 80 0.10 -27.69 -20.26
N ALA A 81 -0.76 -28.69 -20.38
CA ALA A 81 -1.21 -29.47 -19.23
C ALA A 81 -0.04 -30.22 -18.58
N ASN A 82 0.82 -30.83 -19.38
CA ASN A 82 2.03 -31.51 -18.91
C ASN A 82 2.98 -30.54 -18.20
N PHE A 83 3.19 -29.36 -18.78
CA PHE A 83 4.02 -28.30 -18.17
C PHE A 83 3.45 -27.82 -16.83
N LEU A 84 2.13 -27.66 -16.73
CA LEU A 84 1.44 -27.24 -15.51
C LEU A 84 1.20 -28.39 -14.51
N GLY A 85 1.59 -29.63 -14.83
CA GLY A 85 1.36 -30.79 -13.99
C GLY A 85 -0.11 -31.17 -13.83
N LEU A 86 -0.95 -30.88 -14.84
CA LEU A 86 -2.36 -31.26 -14.89
C LEU A 86 -2.52 -32.73 -15.39
N ARG A 87 -3.59 -33.37 -14.95
CA ARG A 87 -3.92 -34.75 -15.37
C ARG A 87 -5.18 -34.77 -16.23
N PRO A 88 -5.29 -35.65 -17.19
CA PRO A 88 -6.51 -35.83 -17.94
C PRO A 88 -7.71 -36.13 -17.03
N SER A 89 -8.86 -35.53 -17.36
CA SER A 89 -10.11 -35.82 -16.66
C SER A 89 -10.52 -37.28 -16.91
N LYS A 90 -11.17 -37.91 -15.91
CA LYS A 90 -11.68 -39.28 -16.04
C LYS A 90 -12.78 -39.40 -17.11
N ASN A 91 -13.52 -38.34 -17.33
CA ASN A 91 -14.69 -38.32 -18.21
C ASN A 91 -14.38 -37.82 -19.64
N ASN A 92 -13.30 -37.04 -19.81
CA ASN A 92 -12.90 -36.53 -21.12
C ASN A 92 -11.37 -36.33 -21.21
N ALA A 93 -10.73 -37.09 -22.09
CA ALA A 93 -9.29 -37.07 -22.27
C ALA A 93 -8.73 -35.73 -22.85
N LYS A 94 -9.59 -34.88 -23.40
CA LYS A 94 -9.24 -33.57 -23.93
C LYS A 94 -9.29 -32.47 -22.87
N ILE A 95 -9.65 -32.81 -21.64
CA ILE A 95 -9.77 -31.89 -20.50
C ILE A 95 -8.73 -32.29 -19.47
N PHE A 96 -7.93 -31.33 -19.01
CA PHE A 96 -6.88 -31.50 -18.03
C PHE A 96 -7.20 -30.68 -16.78
N GLN A 97 -7.08 -31.30 -15.61
CA GLN A 97 -7.42 -30.67 -14.33
C GLN A 97 -6.45 -31.06 -13.22
N ARG A 98 -6.41 -30.28 -12.16
CA ARG A 98 -5.69 -30.58 -10.93
C ARG A 98 -6.68 -31.01 -9.85
N THR A 99 -6.39 -32.11 -9.16
CA THR A 99 -7.27 -32.62 -8.09
C THR A 99 -7.23 -31.79 -6.82
N THR A 100 -6.14 -31.02 -6.61
CA THR A 100 -5.89 -30.26 -5.37
C THR A 100 -6.09 -28.74 -5.52
N GLN A 101 -6.24 -28.26 -6.74
CA GLN A 101 -6.51 -26.83 -7.02
C GLN A 101 -7.58 -26.76 -8.10
N PRO A 102 -8.55 -25.84 -7.95
CA PRO A 102 -9.64 -25.71 -8.91
C PRO A 102 -9.16 -24.99 -10.18
N PHE A 103 -8.43 -25.72 -11.02
CA PHE A 103 -7.93 -25.23 -12.30
C PHE A 103 -8.07 -26.31 -13.36
N ALA A 104 -8.66 -25.93 -14.48
CA ALA A 104 -8.86 -26.81 -15.62
C ALA A 104 -8.58 -26.10 -16.94
N ILE A 105 -8.02 -26.79 -17.89
CA ILE A 105 -7.89 -26.37 -19.30
C ILE A 105 -8.39 -27.50 -20.20
N GLY A 106 -8.91 -27.14 -21.35
CA GLY A 106 -9.39 -28.16 -22.26
C GLY A 106 -9.99 -27.60 -23.53
N ARG A 107 -10.54 -28.50 -24.35
CA ARG A 107 -11.31 -28.14 -25.54
C ARG A 107 -12.61 -28.91 -25.60
N GLU A 108 -13.68 -28.21 -25.94
CA GLU A 108 -14.98 -28.78 -26.25
C GLU A 108 -15.46 -28.20 -27.58
N GLY A 109 -15.78 -29.06 -28.56
CA GLY A 109 -16.12 -28.63 -29.93
C GLY A 109 -14.97 -27.81 -30.54
N ASP A 110 -15.30 -26.63 -31.03
CA ASP A 110 -14.32 -25.70 -31.64
C ASP A 110 -13.75 -24.67 -30.64
N PHE A 111 -13.99 -24.85 -29.33
CA PHE A 111 -13.59 -23.88 -28.32
C PHE A 111 -12.62 -24.47 -27.30
N CYS A 112 -11.50 -23.78 -27.13
CA CYS A 112 -10.55 -23.99 -26.04
C CYS A 112 -10.99 -23.16 -24.83
N PHE A 113 -10.85 -23.72 -23.63
CA PHE A 113 -11.19 -23.01 -22.40
C PHE A 113 -10.11 -23.16 -21.34
N LEU A 114 -10.07 -22.14 -20.47
CA LEU A 114 -9.36 -22.13 -19.21
C LEU A 114 -10.36 -21.76 -18.13
N LEU A 115 -10.37 -22.51 -17.03
CA LEU A 115 -11.24 -22.26 -15.88
C LEU A 115 -10.44 -22.34 -14.59
N GLY A 116 -10.62 -21.42 -13.68
CA GLY A 116 -9.95 -21.41 -12.38
C GLY A 116 -10.76 -20.68 -11.31
N THR A 117 -10.31 -20.75 -10.05
CA THR A 117 -10.85 -19.96 -8.95
C THR A 117 -9.81 -18.97 -8.44
N LEU A 118 -10.24 -17.74 -8.12
CA LEU A 118 -9.33 -16.64 -7.73
C LEU A 118 -8.79 -16.76 -6.30
N PHE A 119 -9.48 -17.50 -5.41
CA PHE A 119 -9.06 -17.63 -4.01
C PHE A 119 -9.02 -19.10 -3.57
N ALA A 120 -7.82 -19.59 -3.24
CA ALA A 120 -7.68 -20.73 -2.35
C ALA A 120 -8.00 -20.23 -0.93
N GLY A 121 -9.00 -20.82 -0.27
CA GLY A 121 -9.42 -20.42 1.07
C GLY A 121 -8.22 -20.35 2.03
N LYS A 122 -8.26 -19.39 2.98
CA LYS A 122 -7.23 -19.22 4.03
C LYS A 122 -7.08 -20.46 4.94
N ASP A 123 -7.97 -21.42 4.86
CA ASP A 123 -7.91 -22.69 5.59
C ASP A 123 -7.17 -23.72 4.76
N LYS A 124 -5.91 -23.98 5.15
CA LYS A 124 -5.03 -24.96 4.48
C LYS A 124 -5.58 -26.40 4.49
N ASN A 125 -6.63 -26.68 5.25
CA ASN A 125 -7.17 -28.03 5.49
C ASN A 125 -8.48 -28.35 4.75
N THR A 126 -9.13 -27.37 4.12
CA THR A 126 -10.30 -27.61 3.26
C THR A 126 -9.94 -27.24 1.83
N PRO A 127 -9.74 -28.22 0.93
CA PRO A 127 -9.61 -27.90 -0.48
C PRO A 127 -10.87 -27.17 -0.94
N PRO A 128 -10.75 -26.06 -1.69
CA PRO A 128 -11.92 -25.41 -2.29
C PRO A 128 -12.65 -26.47 -3.15
N PRO A 129 -14.00 -26.42 -3.22
CA PRO A 129 -14.75 -27.33 -4.07
C PRO A 129 -14.17 -27.23 -5.48
N ALA A 130 -13.94 -28.39 -6.10
CA ALA A 130 -13.56 -28.44 -7.51
C ALA A 130 -14.55 -27.58 -8.28
N PRO A 131 -14.12 -26.80 -9.29
CA PRO A 131 -15.05 -26.12 -10.15
C PRO A 131 -16.06 -27.18 -10.61
N GLU A 132 -17.32 -26.82 -10.62
CA GLU A 132 -18.37 -27.66 -11.22
C GLU A 132 -18.11 -27.71 -12.74
N LEU A 133 -17.02 -28.38 -13.07
CA LEU A 133 -16.53 -28.52 -14.45
C LEU A 133 -17.60 -29.15 -15.31
N ASP A 134 -18.33 -30.14 -14.77
CA ASP A 134 -19.41 -30.81 -15.48
C ASP A 134 -20.59 -29.85 -15.72
N THR A 135 -20.92 -28.98 -14.77
CA THR A 135 -21.94 -27.95 -14.96
C THR A 135 -21.47 -26.89 -15.98
N PHE A 136 -20.22 -26.48 -15.91
CA PHE A 136 -19.65 -25.55 -16.91
C PHE A 136 -19.60 -26.20 -18.30
N LEU A 137 -19.16 -27.46 -18.41
CA LEU A 137 -19.06 -28.15 -19.68
C LEU A 137 -20.41 -28.49 -20.29
N THR A 138 -21.47 -28.70 -19.48
CA THR A 138 -22.84 -28.86 -20.00
C THR A 138 -23.38 -27.55 -20.59
N THR A 139 -22.83 -26.41 -20.21
CA THR A 139 -23.14 -25.10 -20.82
C THR A 139 -22.33 -24.85 -22.10
N LEU A 140 -21.21 -25.54 -22.32
CA LEU A 140 -20.37 -25.48 -23.52
C LEU A 140 -20.77 -26.58 -24.53
N THR A 141 -21.98 -26.55 -25.08
CA THR A 141 -22.40 -27.53 -26.10
C THR A 141 -21.91 -27.17 -27.50
N PRO A 142 -21.68 -28.20 -28.38
CA PRO A 142 -21.09 -27.95 -29.70
C PRO A 142 -21.99 -27.11 -30.61
N GLY A 143 -21.46 -26.03 -31.10
CA GLY A 143 -22.10 -25.12 -32.05
C GLY A 143 -22.07 -23.66 -31.60
N TYR A 144 -21.57 -22.79 -32.44
CA TYR A 144 -21.64 -21.35 -32.20
C TYR A 144 -22.90 -20.78 -32.90
N PRO A 145 -23.75 -20.00 -32.20
CA PRO A 145 -23.68 -19.66 -30.77
C PRO A 145 -23.97 -20.89 -29.89
N ILE A 146 -23.30 -21.02 -28.76
CA ILE A 146 -23.35 -22.16 -27.82
C ILE A 146 -24.84 -22.33 -27.38
N PRO A 147 -25.55 -23.42 -27.72
CA PRO A 147 -27.00 -23.48 -27.57
C PRO A 147 -27.53 -23.37 -26.14
N ASN A 148 -26.69 -23.68 -25.14
CA ASN A 148 -27.06 -23.63 -23.71
C ASN A 148 -26.34 -22.53 -22.95
N MET A 149 -25.68 -21.59 -23.64
CA MET A 149 -25.09 -20.43 -23.00
C MET A 149 -26.23 -19.57 -22.40
N PRO A 150 -26.15 -19.11 -21.16
CA PRO A 150 -27.10 -18.17 -20.61
C PRO A 150 -27.31 -17.00 -21.57
N ALA A 151 -28.56 -16.61 -21.80
CA ALA A 151 -28.90 -15.57 -22.79
C ALA A 151 -28.13 -14.26 -22.61
N PRO A 152 -27.86 -13.80 -21.37
CA PRO A 152 -26.96 -12.65 -21.12
C PRO A 152 -25.56 -12.85 -21.67
N LEU A 153 -24.93 -13.99 -21.40
CA LEU A 153 -23.58 -14.31 -21.87
C LEU A 153 -23.52 -14.45 -23.38
N ALA A 154 -24.54 -15.07 -24.00
CA ALA A 154 -24.65 -15.18 -25.47
C ALA A 154 -24.76 -13.80 -26.13
N ARG A 155 -25.53 -12.87 -25.53
CA ARG A 155 -25.64 -11.48 -26.01
C ARG A 155 -24.31 -10.72 -25.86
N HIS A 156 -23.56 -11.00 -24.80
CA HIS A 156 -22.23 -10.44 -24.59
C HIS A 156 -21.24 -10.92 -25.64
N ALA A 157 -21.22 -12.22 -25.90
CA ALA A 157 -20.28 -12.87 -26.84
C ALA A 157 -20.41 -12.40 -28.30
N GLN A 158 -21.55 -11.82 -28.69
CA GLN A 158 -21.78 -11.28 -30.04
C GLN A 158 -21.14 -9.91 -30.28
N ARG A 159 -20.51 -9.30 -29.25
CA ARG A 159 -19.94 -7.96 -29.38
C ARG A 159 -18.45 -8.01 -29.68
N THR A 160 -18.02 -7.06 -30.51
CA THR A 160 -16.61 -6.85 -30.82
C THR A 160 -16.04 -5.75 -29.95
N ALA A 161 -14.96 -6.03 -29.25
CA ALA A 161 -14.18 -5.06 -28.47
C ALA A 161 -12.72 -5.55 -28.38
N ASP A 162 -11.80 -4.65 -27.97
CA ASP A 162 -10.40 -5.05 -27.76
C ASP A 162 -10.29 -6.02 -26.57
N LEU A 163 -11.08 -5.78 -25.53
CA LEU A 163 -11.26 -6.66 -24.37
C LEU A 163 -12.73 -6.64 -23.95
N SER A 164 -13.29 -7.82 -23.76
CA SER A 164 -14.64 -7.98 -23.22
C SER A 164 -14.62 -8.84 -21.97
N LEU A 165 -15.20 -8.34 -20.87
CA LEU A 165 -15.38 -9.05 -19.61
C LEU A 165 -16.87 -9.18 -19.34
N TYR A 166 -17.31 -10.38 -19.00
CA TYR A 166 -18.67 -10.65 -18.56
C TYR A 166 -18.70 -10.97 -17.07
N PHE A 167 -19.63 -10.35 -16.37
CA PHE A 167 -19.85 -10.55 -14.95
C PHE A 167 -21.27 -11.08 -14.74
N GLU A 168 -21.39 -12.19 -14.02
CA GLU A 168 -22.65 -12.76 -13.60
C GLU A 168 -22.71 -12.71 -12.08
N GLY A 169 -23.66 -12.02 -11.53
CA GLY A 169 -23.93 -11.89 -10.11
C GLY A 169 -25.26 -12.56 -9.76
N THR A 170 -25.35 -13.13 -8.58
CA THR A 170 -26.61 -13.60 -8.02
C THR A 170 -27.18 -12.48 -7.17
N GLY A 171 -28.21 -11.83 -7.64
CA GLY A 171 -29.24 -10.95 -7.05
C GLY A 171 -29.07 -10.18 -5.74
N ASN A 172 -27.89 -10.14 -5.11
CA ASN A 172 -27.73 -9.61 -3.77
C ASN A 172 -26.62 -8.54 -3.58
N GLY A 173 -26.15 -7.87 -4.62
CA GLY A 173 -25.22 -6.73 -4.46
C GLY A 173 -23.87 -7.02 -3.79
N ARG A 174 -23.64 -8.24 -3.31
CA ARG A 174 -22.48 -8.65 -2.51
C ARG A 174 -21.19 -8.90 -3.31
N MET A 175 -21.26 -8.77 -4.62
CA MET A 175 -20.15 -9.06 -5.51
C MET A 175 -18.90 -8.22 -5.21
N MET A 176 -19.11 -6.98 -4.82
CA MET A 176 -18.04 -6.00 -4.67
C MET A 176 -17.61 -5.78 -3.22
N GLU A 177 -18.40 -6.18 -2.24
CA GLU A 177 -18.05 -6.09 -0.81
C GLU A 177 -16.80 -6.93 -0.43
N ASN A 178 -16.50 -7.98 -1.21
CA ASN A 178 -15.37 -8.86 -0.95
C ASN A 178 -14.10 -8.55 -1.79
N TRP A 179 -14.19 -7.57 -2.70
CA TRP A 179 -13.08 -7.25 -3.63
C TRP A 179 -12.19 -6.11 -3.17
N SER A 180 -12.63 -5.33 -2.22
CA SER A 180 -11.89 -4.15 -1.83
C SER A 180 -11.41 -4.28 -0.38
N GLY A 181 -10.18 -4.60 -0.16
CA GLY A 181 -9.52 -4.27 1.10
C GLY A 181 -9.24 -2.76 1.25
N ASN A 182 -9.92 -1.91 0.44
CA ASN A 182 -9.75 -0.46 0.44
C ASN A 182 -11.05 0.21 0.91
N PRO A 183 -11.06 0.84 2.11
CA PRO A 183 -12.24 1.47 2.68
C PRO A 183 -12.90 2.53 1.79
N LEU A 184 -12.12 3.21 0.93
CA LEU A 184 -12.65 4.19 -0.02
C LEU A 184 -13.48 3.52 -1.12
N ILE A 185 -12.99 2.41 -1.65
CA ILE A 185 -13.71 1.63 -2.68
C ILE A 185 -14.96 1.03 -2.07
N GLU A 186 -14.89 0.47 -0.85
CA GLU A 186 -16.03 -0.08 -0.12
C GLU A 186 -17.13 0.95 0.14
N SER A 187 -16.77 2.22 0.34
CA SER A 187 -17.75 3.28 0.54
C SER A 187 -18.39 3.78 -0.76
N ILE A 188 -17.70 3.66 -1.89
CA ILE A 188 -18.16 4.14 -3.21
C ILE A 188 -18.95 3.05 -3.95
N LEU A 189 -18.60 1.78 -3.75
CA LEU A 189 -19.22 0.64 -4.44
C LEU A 189 -20.73 0.55 -4.32
N PRO A 190 -21.34 0.76 -3.13
CA PRO A 190 -22.80 0.76 -3.00
C PRO A 190 -23.51 1.82 -3.83
N LEU A 191 -22.81 2.89 -4.23
CA LEU A 191 -23.35 3.90 -5.14
C LEU A 191 -23.60 3.35 -6.55
N PHE A 192 -22.93 2.26 -6.92
CA PHE A 192 -23.05 1.61 -8.22
C PHE A 192 -24.00 0.39 -8.19
N ASP A 193 -24.37 -0.12 -7.00
CA ASP A 193 -25.28 -1.26 -6.87
C ASP A 193 -26.60 -1.10 -7.64
N PRO A 194 -27.25 0.08 -7.67
CA PRO A 194 -28.46 0.29 -8.47
C PRO A 194 -28.21 0.23 -9.98
N LEU A 195 -26.97 0.39 -10.42
CA LEU A 195 -26.56 0.40 -11.83
C LEU A 195 -26.02 -0.96 -12.28
N LEU A 196 -25.61 -1.82 -11.33
CA LEU A 196 -25.03 -3.14 -11.56
C LEU A 196 -26.11 -4.18 -11.30
N LEU A 197 -26.86 -4.55 -12.33
CA LEU A 197 -27.85 -5.61 -12.29
C LEU A 197 -27.17 -6.99 -12.36
N ASP A 198 -27.92 -8.07 -12.20
CA ASP A 198 -27.49 -9.46 -12.04
C ASP A 198 -26.48 -9.97 -13.06
N SER A 199 -26.45 -9.36 -14.25
CA SER A 199 -25.44 -9.66 -15.25
C SER A 199 -25.09 -8.45 -16.11
N PHE A 200 -23.81 -8.14 -16.21
CA PHE A 200 -23.35 -7.05 -17.06
C PHE A 200 -22.06 -7.40 -17.81
N GLY A 201 -21.81 -6.69 -18.90
CA GLY A 201 -20.58 -6.81 -19.68
C GLY A 201 -19.84 -5.49 -19.75
N LEU A 202 -18.55 -5.57 -19.53
CA LEU A 202 -17.59 -4.50 -19.74
C LEU A 202 -16.89 -4.70 -21.08
N HIS A 203 -17.04 -3.76 -21.99
CA HIS A 203 -16.36 -3.76 -23.28
C HIS A 203 -15.40 -2.57 -23.34
N LEU A 204 -14.15 -2.84 -23.62
CA LEU A 204 -13.07 -1.86 -23.70
C LEU A 204 -12.60 -1.72 -25.13
N HIS A 205 -12.57 -0.48 -25.65
CA HIS A 205 -12.06 -0.14 -26.97
C HIS A 205 -10.95 0.88 -26.80
N SER A 206 -9.78 0.60 -27.31
CA SER A 206 -8.62 1.47 -27.18
C SER A 206 -8.34 2.26 -28.44
N GLU A 207 -8.12 3.55 -28.28
CA GLU A 207 -7.61 4.47 -29.27
C GLU A 207 -6.38 5.17 -28.71
N ALA A 208 -5.55 5.77 -29.56
CA ALA A 208 -4.39 6.51 -29.05
C ALA A 208 -4.83 7.60 -28.04
N GLY A 209 -4.27 7.56 -26.83
CA GLY A 209 -4.57 8.50 -25.77
C GLY A 209 -5.95 8.34 -25.10
N ASN A 210 -6.75 7.33 -25.46
CA ASN A 210 -8.09 7.18 -24.90
C ASN A 210 -8.51 5.71 -24.83
N LEU A 211 -9.11 5.31 -23.71
CA LEU A 211 -9.78 4.02 -23.52
C LEU A 211 -11.28 4.28 -23.39
N LYS A 212 -12.05 3.80 -24.37
CA LYS A 212 -13.51 3.84 -24.32
C LYS A 212 -14.05 2.64 -23.55
N ILE A 213 -15.04 2.87 -22.74
CA ILE A 213 -15.65 1.89 -21.84
C ILE A 213 -17.14 1.81 -22.14
N ASP A 214 -17.62 0.64 -22.55
CA ASP A 214 -19.03 0.36 -22.70
C ASP A 214 -19.44 -0.67 -21.64
N LEU A 215 -20.27 -0.25 -20.69
CA LEU A 215 -20.92 -1.13 -19.71
C LEU A 215 -22.34 -1.44 -20.18
N LYS A 216 -22.64 -2.72 -20.30
CA LYS A 216 -23.95 -3.20 -20.76
C LYS A 216 -24.57 -4.12 -19.75
N ASN A 217 -25.81 -3.83 -19.44
CA ASN A 217 -26.66 -4.73 -18.68
C ASN A 217 -27.29 -5.79 -19.60
N TYR A 218 -27.23 -7.02 -19.17
CA TYR A 218 -27.81 -8.17 -19.85
C TYR A 218 -28.97 -8.82 -19.09
N SER A 219 -29.32 -8.29 -17.91
CA SER A 219 -30.51 -8.76 -17.17
C SER A 219 -31.78 -8.56 -17.99
N ASP A 220 -32.72 -9.48 -17.85
CA ASP A 220 -34.04 -9.37 -18.45
C ASP A 220 -34.99 -8.47 -17.63
N GLU A 221 -34.58 -8.12 -16.39
CA GLU A 221 -35.32 -7.18 -15.56
C GLU A 221 -35.02 -5.74 -16.01
N LYS A 222 -36.04 -5.06 -16.52
CA LYS A 222 -35.96 -3.63 -16.78
C LYS A 222 -36.25 -2.88 -15.49
N LYS A 223 -35.29 -2.13 -15.00
CA LYS A 223 -35.52 -1.18 -13.90
C LYS A 223 -36.26 0.06 -14.44
N PRO A 224 -37.29 0.55 -13.75
CA PRO A 224 -37.93 1.80 -14.12
C PRO A 224 -36.96 2.96 -13.95
N HIS A 225 -36.85 3.80 -14.95
CA HIS A 225 -36.07 5.04 -14.91
C HIS A 225 -36.98 6.27 -15.03
N PRO A 226 -36.59 7.43 -14.55
CA PRO A 226 -37.36 8.63 -14.72
C PRO A 226 -37.56 8.93 -16.21
N GLU A 227 -38.80 9.03 -16.64
CA GLU A 227 -39.22 9.20 -18.05
C GLU A 227 -38.58 10.44 -18.74
N LYS A 228 -38.09 11.41 -17.96
CA LYS A 228 -37.45 12.64 -18.49
C LYS A 228 -36.28 13.06 -17.64
N ILE A 229 -35.12 13.20 -18.30
CA ILE A 229 -33.97 13.83 -17.72
C ILE A 229 -34.17 15.34 -17.64
N THR A 230 -34.30 15.89 -16.44
CA THR A 230 -34.44 17.33 -16.22
C THR A 230 -33.08 17.92 -15.78
N PRO A 231 -32.68 19.08 -16.36
CA PRO A 231 -31.51 19.78 -15.85
C PRO A 231 -31.70 20.17 -14.38
N LEU A 232 -30.67 19.87 -13.56
CA LEU A 232 -30.71 20.14 -12.12
C LEU A 232 -30.05 21.48 -11.82
N LYS A 233 -30.80 22.39 -11.19
CA LYS A 233 -30.25 23.70 -10.76
C LYS A 233 -29.07 23.52 -9.79
N MET A 234 -29.08 22.49 -8.97
CA MET A 234 -28.02 22.18 -8.00
C MET A 234 -26.66 21.83 -8.66
N VAL A 235 -26.63 21.41 -9.93
CA VAL A 235 -25.37 21.23 -10.68
C VAL A 235 -24.59 22.54 -10.79
N ASN A 236 -25.28 23.68 -10.83
CA ASN A 236 -24.63 24.99 -10.90
C ASN A 236 -24.04 25.45 -9.56
N GLN A 237 -24.33 24.75 -8.49
CA GLN A 237 -23.82 25.01 -7.14
C GLN A 237 -22.59 24.17 -6.82
N LEU A 238 -22.20 23.21 -7.69
CA LEU A 238 -20.99 22.41 -7.51
C LEU A 238 -19.72 23.26 -7.74
N PRO A 239 -18.63 23.01 -6.94
CA PRO A 239 -17.38 23.73 -7.09
C PRO A 239 -16.73 23.43 -8.45
N GLY A 240 -16.26 24.49 -9.14
CA GLY A 240 -15.66 24.39 -10.47
C GLY A 240 -14.32 23.66 -10.50
N ASP A 241 -13.57 23.78 -9.42
CA ASP A 241 -12.24 23.19 -9.20
C ASP A 241 -12.26 21.75 -8.68
N ALA A 242 -13.45 21.16 -8.41
CA ALA A 242 -13.53 19.81 -7.89
C ALA A 242 -13.03 18.78 -8.92
N PRO A 243 -11.99 17.98 -8.60
CA PRO A 243 -11.50 16.92 -9.49
C PRO A 243 -12.56 15.87 -9.81
N LEU A 244 -13.46 15.59 -8.87
CA LEU A 244 -14.55 14.64 -9.01
C LEU A 244 -15.89 15.36 -8.92
N VAL A 245 -16.75 15.16 -9.92
CA VAL A 245 -18.15 15.57 -9.88
C VAL A 245 -19.04 14.50 -10.47
N GLY A 246 -20.24 14.38 -9.92
CA GLY A 246 -21.19 13.38 -10.41
C GLY A 246 -22.63 13.77 -10.20
N ARG A 247 -23.49 13.09 -10.92
CA ARG A 247 -24.94 13.11 -10.79
C ARG A 247 -25.47 11.68 -10.82
N MET A 248 -26.49 11.44 -10.00
CA MET A 248 -27.29 10.23 -10.00
C MET A 248 -28.76 10.58 -9.81
N SER A 249 -29.63 9.98 -10.59
CA SER A 249 -31.09 10.07 -10.41
C SER A 249 -31.62 8.65 -10.24
N LEU A 250 -32.25 8.37 -9.12
CA LEU A 250 -32.82 7.08 -8.73
C LEU A 250 -34.36 7.18 -8.77
N ASP A 251 -35.01 6.09 -9.06
CA ASP A 251 -36.47 5.98 -8.82
C ASP A 251 -36.78 5.87 -7.33
N HIS A 252 -38.04 5.81 -6.96
CA HIS A 252 -38.45 5.83 -5.56
C HIS A 252 -37.99 4.60 -4.78
N ASP A 253 -38.03 3.42 -5.35
CA ASP A 253 -37.73 2.15 -4.67
C ASP A 253 -36.21 1.98 -4.52
N ASP A 254 -35.44 2.23 -5.58
CA ASP A 254 -33.97 2.24 -5.56
C ASP A 254 -33.44 3.33 -4.62
N LEU A 255 -34.12 4.49 -4.56
CA LEU A 255 -33.80 5.56 -3.64
C LEU A 255 -33.95 5.12 -2.18
N GLN A 256 -35.05 4.48 -1.83
CA GLN A 256 -35.30 4.01 -0.46
C GLN A 256 -34.26 2.98 -0.03
N LEU A 257 -33.94 2.03 -0.90
CA LEU A 257 -32.90 1.01 -0.65
C LEU A 257 -31.51 1.65 -0.47
N PHE A 258 -31.15 2.57 -1.37
CA PHE A 258 -29.88 3.30 -1.29
C PHE A 258 -29.75 4.10 -0.01
N LEU A 259 -30.80 4.86 0.35
CA LEU A 259 -30.79 5.69 1.54
C LEU A 259 -30.76 4.86 2.83
N ALA A 260 -31.51 3.74 2.89
CA ALA A 260 -31.46 2.82 4.03
C ALA A 260 -30.04 2.30 4.27
N ASN A 261 -29.40 1.80 3.21
CA ASN A 261 -28.01 1.30 3.27
C ASN A 261 -27.00 2.41 3.63
N ALA A 262 -27.18 3.63 3.10
CA ALA A 262 -26.34 4.77 3.41
C ALA A 262 -26.48 5.21 4.88
N VAL A 263 -27.68 5.24 5.42
CA VAL A 263 -27.93 5.58 6.83
C VAL A 263 -27.29 4.52 7.74
N ASP A 264 -27.47 3.25 7.47
CA ASP A 264 -26.87 2.19 8.29
C ASP A 264 -25.34 2.29 8.32
N LYS A 265 -24.69 2.58 7.18
CA LYS A 265 -23.23 2.80 7.13
C LYS A 265 -22.80 4.08 7.81
N ILE A 266 -23.54 5.17 7.65
CA ILE A 266 -23.30 6.42 8.37
C ILE A 266 -23.45 6.22 9.88
N LEU A 267 -24.46 5.52 10.32
CA LEU A 267 -24.67 5.18 11.73
C LEU A 267 -23.53 4.29 12.25
N GLN A 268 -23.09 3.28 11.51
CA GLN A 268 -21.93 2.46 11.85
C GLN A 268 -20.63 3.29 11.97
N PHE A 269 -20.42 4.23 11.07
CA PHE A 269 -19.27 5.14 11.12
C PHE A 269 -19.28 6.00 12.41
N PHE A 270 -20.43 6.57 12.78
CA PHE A 270 -20.56 7.40 13.98
C PHE A 270 -20.54 6.61 15.28
N THR A 271 -20.99 5.35 15.29
CA THR A 271 -21.10 4.50 16.50
C THR A 271 -19.96 3.51 16.68
N GLY A 272 -19.01 3.46 15.76
CA GLY A 272 -17.83 2.59 15.87
C GLY A 272 -18.18 1.09 15.88
N ASN A 273 -19.02 0.59 15.00
CA ASN A 273 -19.45 -0.82 14.88
C ASN A 273 -20.20 -1.42 16.10
N LYS A 274 -20.72 -0.62 17.00
CA LYS A 274 -21.49 -1.08 18.18
C LYS A 274 -23.00 -0.89 17.99
N LEU A 275 -23.57 -1.24 16.84
CA LEU A 275 -25.02 -1.38 16.68
C LEU A 275 -25.47 -2.79 17.08
N GLY A 276 -25.40 -3.08 18.40
CA GLY A 276 -26.21 -4.12 19.05
C GLY A 276 -27.46 -3.47 19.65
N ALA A 277 -28.47 -4.26 19.97
CA ALA A 277 -29.78 -3.86 20.50
C ALA A 277 -29.80 -2.92 21.74
N ASP A 278 -28.64 -2.46 22.23
CA ASP A 278 -28.43 -1.62 23.39
C ASP A 278 -27.80 -0.25 23.05
N SER A 279 -27.94 0.27 21.80
CA SER A 279 -27.45 1.61 21.50
C SER A 279 -28.33 2.69 22.16
N ASP A 280 -27.71 3.60 22.92
CA ASP A 280 -28.35 4.74 23.65
C ASP A 280 -28.96 5.84 22.73
N LEU A 281 -29.26 5.53 21.45
CA LEU A 281 -29.77 6.49 20.47
C LEU A 281 -31.08 6.08 19.75
N PRO A 282 -32.09 5.51 20.43
CA PRO A 282 -33.31 4.99 19.74
C PRO A 282 -34.11 6.09 19.04
N GLY A 283 -33.99 7.36 19.46
CA GLY A 283 -34.65 8.48 18.79
C GLY A 283 -33.94 9.00 17.54
N PHE A 284 -32.61 8.79 17.43
CA PHE A 284 -31.82 9.23 16.27
C PHE A 284 -32.11 8.37 15.04
N GLU A 285 -32.16 7.06 15.21
CA GLU A 285 -32.43 6.14 14.10
C GLU A 285 -33.83 6.37 13.49
N SER A 286 -34.86 6.54 14.29
CA SER A 286 -36.21 6.80 13.79
C SER A 286 -36.29 8.14 13.03
N SER A 287 -35.70 9.20 13.56
CA SER A 287 -35.68 10.51 12.91
C SER A 287 -34.79 10.54 11.66
N ALA A 288 -33.68 9.80 11.66
CA ALA A 288 -32.85 9.63 10.47
C ALA A 288 -33.60 8.91 9.36
N ARG A 289 -34.37 7.86 9.69
CA ARG A 289 -35.23 7.15 8.73
C ARG A 289 -36.37 8.03 8.21
N GLU A 290 -36.96 8.89 9.03
CA GLU A 290 -37.96 9.88 8.58
C GLU A 290 -37.38 10.89 7.58
N LEU A 291 -36.10 11.30 7.72
CA LEU A 291 -35.43 12.15 6.73
C LEU A 291 -35.37 11.53 5.33
N LEU A 292 -35.38 10.20 5.23
CA LEU A 292 -35.34 9.48 3.95
C LEU A 292 -36.60 9.63 3.11
N ALA A 293 -37.71 10.10 3.68
CA ALA A 293 -38.97 10.32 2.95
C ALA A 293 -38.96 11.59 2.07
N PHE A 294 -38.00 12.51 2.27
CA PHE A 294 -37.99 13.81 1.60
C PHE A 294 -37.17 13.91 0.30
N PRO A 295 -36.12 13.11 0.05
CA PRO A 295 -35.38 13.16 -1.20
C PRO A 295 -36.25 12.82 -2.41
N SER A 296 -35.98 13.49 -3.53
CA SER A 296 -36.71 13.27 -4.79
C SER A 296 -36.00 12.31 -5.75
N GLY A 297 -34.93 11.65 -5.30
CA GLY A 297 -34.15 10.75 -6.13
C GLY A 297 -32.98 11.39 -6.89
N ASP A 298 -32.91 12.72 -6.93
CA ASP A 298 -31.84 13.43 -7.62
C ASP A 298 -30.70 13.78 -6.65
N PHE A 299 -29.49 13.35 -6.97
CA PHE A 299 -28.26 13.60 -6.25
C PHE A 299 -27.20 14.24 -7.13
N VAL A 300 -26.40 15.10 -6.54
CA VAL A 300 -25.14 15.55 -7.12
C VAL A 300 -24.05 15.50 -6.06
N PHE A 301 -22.82 15.28 -6.48
CA PHE A 301 -21.69 15.26 -5.56
C PHE A 301 -20.45 15.87 -6.22
N ALA A 302 -19.57 16.39 -5.35
CA ALA A 302 -18.26 16.91 -5.73
C ALA A 302 -17.25 16.61 -4.63
N GLY A 303 -15.99 16.39 -5.00
CA GLY A 303 -14.96 16.11 -4.03
C GLY A 303 -13.57 16.03 -4.62
N GLY A 304 -12.58 15.89 -3.75
CA GLY A 304 -11.19 15.68 -4.10
C GLY A 304 -10.38 16.98 -4.29
N SER A 305 -10.98 18.17 -4.17
CA SER A 305 -10.23 19.41 -4.00
C SER A 305 -9.73 19.52 -2.56
N SER A 306 -8.62 20.20 -2.33
CA SER A 306 -8.11 20.50 -1.01
C SER A 306 -7.90 22.00 -0.87
N LYS A 307 -8.30 22.56 0.28
CA LYS A 307 -7.93 23.92 0.65
C LYS A 307 -6.83 23.89 1.69
N THR A 308 -5.74 24.60 1.42
CA THR A 308 -4.63 24.72 2.34
C THR A 308 -4.88 25.87 3.31
N GLU A 309 -4.93 25.57 4.61
CA GLU A 309 -5.03 26.56 5.67
C GLU A 309 -3.73 26.57 6.49
N THR A 310 -3.33 27.77 6.92
CA THR A 310 -2.22 27.92 7.87
C THR A 310 -2.78 27.76 9.28
N LEU A 311 -2.44 26.65 9.94
CA LEU A 311 -2.76 26.42 11.33
C LEU A 311 -1.61 26.94 12.20
N THR A 312 -1.88 27.90 13.09
CA THR A 312 -0.89 28.35 14.08
C THR A 312 -1.06 27.50 15.34
N LEU A 313 -0.05 26.72 15.67
CA LEU A 313 -0.03 25.91 16.88
C LEU A 313 0.12 26.80 18.14
N PRO A 314 -0.25 26.29 19.33
CA PRO A 314 -0.10 27.03 20.59
C PRO A 314 1.33 27.49 20.89
N ASN A 315 2.34 26.85 20.30
CA ASN A 315 3.76 27.20 20.41
C ASN A 315 4.18 28.32 19.42
N GLY A 316 3.27 28.86 18.63
CA GLY A 316 3.53 29.93 17.64
C GLY A 316 4.04 29.44 16.29
N GLN A 317 4.24 28.14 16.10
CA GLN A 317 4.60 27.58 14.80
C GLN A 317 3.39 27.52 13.88
N SER A 318 3.60 27.84 12.61
CA SER A 318 2.57 27.76 11.57
C SER A 318 2.80 26.54 10.71
N ILE A 319 1.83 25.63 10.67
CA ILE A 319 1.82 24.48 9.77
C ILE A 319 0.75 24.69 8.68
N LEU A 320 1.07 24.28 7.46
CA LEU A 320 0.10 24.23 6.36
C LEU A 320 -0.66 22.90 6.46
N GLN A 321 -1.96 23.00 6.74
CA GLN A 321 -2.86 21.84 6.77
C GLN A 321 -3.75 21.87 5.55
N SER A 322 -3.74 20.77 4.77
CA SER A 322 -4.66 20.57 3.66
C SER A 322 -5.93 19.89 4.16
N LYS A 323 -7.09 20.49 3.88
CA LYS A 323 -8.40 19.93 4.23
C LYS A 323 -9.14 19.53 2.96
N PRO A 324 -9.63 18.28 2.87
CA PRO A 324 -10.42 17.86 1.73
C PRO A 324 -11.74 18.64 1.69
N VAL A 325 -12.12 19.13 0.52
CA VAL A 325 -13.42 19.76 0.27
C VAL A 325 -14.30 18.77 -0.48
N TRP A 326 -15.48 18.52 0.04
CA TRP A 326 -16.47 17.69 -0.62
C TRP A 326 -17.90 18.08 -0.25
N ALA A 327 -18.84 17.74 -1.10
CA ALA A 327 -20.24 18.01 -0.94
C ALA A 327 -21.11 16.96 -1.63
N VAL A 328 -22.23 16.63 -0.99
CA VAL A 328 -23.30 15.85 -1.58
C VAL A 328 -24.59 16.69 -1.47
N GLY A 329 -25.20 16.98 -2.59
CA GLY A 329 -26.47 17.69 -2.70
C GLY A 329 -27.61 16.74 -3.05
N ILE A 330 -28.71 16.84 -2.31
CA ILE A 330 -29.90 16.02 -2.50
C ILE A 330 -31.08 16.96 -2.68
N LYS A 331 -31.83 16.79 -3.78
CA LYS A 331 -33.04 17.58 -4.02
C LYS A 331 -34.16 17.13 -3.11
N ILE A 332 -34.80 18.08 -2.44
CA ILE A 332 -35.87 17.85 -1.48
C ILE A 332 -37.23 18.06 -2.13
N SER A 333 -38.14 17.07 -2.00
CA SER A 333 -39.49 17.10 -2.53
C SER A 333 -40.43 17.98 -1.71
N GLN A 334 -40.31 17.98 -0.38
CA GLN A 334 -41.14 18.71 0.56
C GLN A 334 -40.25 19.53 1.54
N LEU A 335 -39.95 20.76 1.17
CA LEU A 335 -38.96 21.57 1.85
C LEU A 335 -39.38 21.99 3.27
N LEU A 336 -40.63 22.30 3.49
CA LEU A 336 -41.10 22.83 4.81
C LEU A 336 -41.07 21.74 5.89
N PRO A 337 -41.68 20.57 5.68
CA PRO A 337 -41.58 19.43 6.61
C PRO A 337 -40.13 18.99 6.86
N PHE A 338 -39.29 18.98 5.82
CA PHE A 338 -37.86 18.66 5.96
C PHE A 338 -37.16 19.63 6.91
N LYS A 339 -37.42 20.96 6.79
CA LYS A 339 -36.85 21.97 7.69
C LYS A 339 -37.31 21.81 9.12
N GLU A 340 -38.57 21.47 9.33
CA GLU A 340 -39.16 21.24 10.67
C GLU A 340 -38.52 20.03 11.35
N LEU A 341 -38.39 18.90 10.62
CA LEU A 341 -37.74 17.70 11.13
C LEU A 341 -36.25 17.95 11.44
N LEU A 342 -35.53 18.63 10.54
CA LEU A 342 -34.13 18.99 10.75
C LEU A 342 -33.95 19.90 11.99
N ALA A 343 -34.82 20.86 12.21
CA ALA A 343 -34.80 21.70 13.39
C ALA A 343 -35.06 20.92 14.69
N GLY A 344 -35.99 19.95 14.64
CA GLY A 344 -36.25 19.01 15.74
C GLY A 344 -35.04 18.13 16.08
N MET A 345 -34.39 17.58 15.09
CA MET A 345 -33.16 16.80 15.27
C MET A 345 -31.99 17.63 15.84
N ASN A 346 -31.87 18.88 15.41
CA ASN A 346 -30.85 19.78 15.95
C ASN A 346 -31.09 20.13 17.42
N SER A 347 -32.34 20.41 17.80
CA SER A 347 -32.69 20.80 19.18
C SER A 347 -32.75 19.60 20.13
N GLY A 348 -33.20 18.43 19.67
CA GLY A 348 -33.41 17.24 20.49
C GLY A 348 -32.19 16.31 20.58
N LEU A 349 -31.50 16.17 19.47
CA LEU A 349 -30.42 15.14 19.31
C LEU A 349 -29.02 15.77 19.11
N GLY A 350 -28.91 17.09 19.04
CA GLY A 350 -27.61 17.74 18.82
C GLY A 350 -26.95 17.39 17.48
N LEU A 351 -27.74 17.14 16.42
CA LEU A 351 -27.24 16.71 15.11
C LEU A 351 -26.13 17.63 14.58
N SER A 352 -26.27 18.95 14.73
CA SER A 352 -25.23 19.89 14.30
C SER A 352 -23.91 19.70 15.04
N SER A 353 -23.96 19.40 16.34
CA SER A 353 -22.76 19.13 17.14
C SER A 353 -22.09 17.82 16.71
N LEU A 354 -22.88 16.78 16.47
CA LEU A 354 -22.40 15.49 15.98
C LEU A 354 -21.70 15.64 14.63
N LEU A 355 -22.35 16.31 13.67
CA LEU A 355 -21.77 16.55 12.35
C LEU A 355 -20.48 17.39 12.44
N SER A 356 -20.50 18.43 13.29
CA SER A 356 -19.32 19.30 13.48
C SER A 356 -18.12 18.56 14.08
N ALA A 357 -18.35 17.60 14.98
CA ALA A 357 -17.28 16.73 15.51
C ALA A 357 -16.56 15.93 14.41
N HIS A 358 -17.27 15.66 13.31
CA HIS A 358 -16.71 14.96 12.13
C HIS A 358 -16.39 15.92 10.97
N GLN A 359 -16.29 17.24 11.25
CA GLN A 359 -16.04 18.26 10.24
C GLN A 359 -17.06 18.26 9.09
N LEU A 360 -18.35 18.05 9.42
CA LEU A 360 -19.46 18.03 8.48
C LEU A 360 -20.50 19.07 8.84
N GLN A 361 -21.21 19.57 7.84
CA GLN A 361 -22.38 20.44 8.00
C GLN A 361 -23.48 20.04 7.05
N LEU A 362 -24.71 20.08 7.56
CA LEU A 362 -25.92 19.92 6.76
C LEU A 362 -26.54 21.31 6.58
N THR A 363 -26.70 21.73 5.33
CA THR A 363 -27.27 23.04 4.95
C THR A 363 -28.31 22.86 3.89
N GLU A 364 -29.32 23.73 3.89
CA GLU A 364 -30.32 23.78 2.82
C GLU A 364 -30.11 25.05 2.00
N ASN A 365 -30.12 24.90 0.67
CA ASN A 365 -30.07 26.01 -0.27
C ASN A 365 -30.93 25.72 -1.50
N GLN A 366 -31.89 26.58 -1.79
CA GLN A 366 -32.76 26.53 -2.97
C GLN A 366 -33.47 25.17 -3.19
N GLY A 367 -33.93 24.52 -2.11
CA GLY A 367 -34.62 23.23 -2.18
C GLY A 367 -33.68 22.04 -2.30
N THR A 368 -32.40 22.24 -2.06
CA THR A 368 -31.37 21.19 -2.01
C THR A 368 -30.81 21.10 -0.60
N ALA A 369 -30.82 19.92 -0.01
CA ALA A 369 -30.06 19.62 1.21
C ALA A 369 -28.62 19.27 0.84
N TRP A 370 -27.67 19.95 1.47
CA TRP A 370 -26.25 19.76 1.24
C TRP A 370 -25.58 19.22 2.49
N LEU A 371 -25.01 18.02 2.41
CA LEU A 371 -24.06 17.51 3.37
C LEU A 371 -22.66 17.81 2.84
N SER A 372 -21.87 18.59 3.56
CA SER A 372 -20.60 19.08 3.04
C SER A 372 -19.62 19.45 4.15
N THR A 373 -18.37 19.65 3.76
CA THR A 373 -17.36 20.25 4.64
C THR A 373 -17.72 21.68 5.00
N PRO A 374 -17.25 22.21 6.17
CA PRO A 374 -17.62 23.55 6.67
C PRO A 374 -17.33 24.67 5.70
N ASP A 375 -16.22 24.59 4.97
CA ASP A 375 -15.83 25.64 4.02
C ASP A 375 -16.80 25.76 2.87
N TYR A 376 -17.21 24.62 2.30
CA TYR A 376 -18.21 24.60 1.24
C TYR A 376 -19.58 25.09 1.74
N SER A 377 -20.00 24.67 2.95
CA SER A 377 -21.23 25.15 3.58
C SER A 377 -21.24 26.67 3.78
N ARG A 378 -20.10 27.27 4.11
CA ARG A 378 -19.94 28.70 4.26
C ARG A 378 -20.14 29.44 2.94
N GLU A 379 -19.53 28.94 1.88
CA GLU A 379 -19.67 29.47 0.52
C GLU A 379 -21.12 29.44 0.05
N LEU A 380 -21.81 28.30 0.25
CA LEU A 380 -23.23 28.16 -0.06
C LEU A 380 -24.11 29.19 0.67
N LYS A 381 -23.83 29.45 1.96
CA LYS A 381 -24.60 30.41 2.78
C LYS A 381 -24.36 31.87 2.39
N LEU A 382 -23.15 32.19 1.97
CA LEU A 382 -22.77 33.57 1.62
C LEU A 382 -23.26 33.95 0.21
N GLY A 383 -23.78 33.01 -0.57
CA GLY A 383 -24.18 33.25 -1.97
C GLY A 383 -23.05 33.71 -2.86
N ASN A 384 -21.80 33.53 -2.43
CA ASN A 384 -20.63 33.84 -3.22
C ASN A 384 -20.61 32.93 -4.46
N PRO A 385 -20.28 33.46 -5.63
CA PRO A 385 -20.13 32.63 -6.81
C PRO A 385 -18.94 31.72 -6.59
N ILE A 386 -19.22 30.46 -6.25
CA ILE A 386 -18.30 29.36 -6.50
C ILE A 386 -17.98 29.44 -7.98
N GLU A 387 -16.72 29.36 -8.38
CA GLU A 387 -16.42 29.24 -9.81
C GLU A 387 -17.29 28.11 -10.38
N PRO A 388 -18.15 28.42 -11.36
CA PRO A 388 -19.07 27.40 -11.88
C PRO A 388 -18.29 26.32 -12.61
N LEU A 389 -18.74 25.09 -12.51
CA LEU A 389 -18.23 23.99 -13.33
C LEU A 389 -18.10 24.42 -14.80
N ALA A 390 -17.06 23.95 -15.48
CA ALA A 390 -16.88 24.15 -16.90
C ALA A 390 -18.12 23.69 -17.69
N PHE A 391 -18.39 24.35 -18.81
CA PHE A 391 -19.61 24.14 -19.61
C PHE A 391 -19.81 22.66 -19.97
N ASP A 392 -18.74 21.98 -20.40
CA ASP A 392 -18.82 20.57 -20.80
C ASP A 392 -19.17 19.63 -19.64
N ARG A 393 -18.62 19.89 -18.45
CA ARG A 393 -18.95 19.16 -17.21
C ARG A 393 -20.42 19.37 -16.82
N ARG A 394 -20.89 20.61 -16.85
CA ARG A 394 -22.33 20.92 -16.60
C ARG A 394 -23.24 20.24 -17.63
N LYS A 395 -22.88 20.26 -18.90
CA LYS A 395 -23.63 19.59 -19.96
C LYS A 395 -23.67 18.08 -19.75
N LEU A 396 -22.53 17.47 -19.34
CA LEU A 396 -22.48 16.06 -19.02
C LEU A 396 -23.47 15.73 -17.89
N LEU A 397 -23.38 16.43 -16.77
CA LEU A 397 -24.24 16.16 -15.60
C LEU A 397 -25.73 16.42 -15.89
N ASN A 398 -26.08 17.44 -16.66
CA ASN A 398 -27.48 17.80 -16.91
C ASN A 398 -28.19 16.94 -17.95
N ASN A 399 -27.46 16.22 -18.81
CA ASN A 399 -28.04 15.47 -19.92
C ASN A 399 -28.17 13.96 -19.63
N HIS A 400 -27.75 13.48 -18.47
CA HIS A 400 -27.73 12.06 -18.15
C HIS A 400 -28.34 11.82 -16.75
N PHE A 401 -29.05 10.71 -16.54
CA PHE A 401 -29.56 10.34 -15.22
C PHE A 401 -28.42 9.84 -14.30
N PHE A 402 -27.37 9.26 -14.87
CA PHE A 402 -26.10 9.02 -14.20
C PHE A 402 -24.98 9.62 -15.01
N ALA A 403 -24.12 10.40 -14.38
CA ALA A 403 -22.90 10.92 -14.96
C ALA A 403 -21.84 11.14 -13.89
N LEU A 404 -20.62 10.76 -14.20
CA LEU A 404 -19.44 10.98 -13.40
C LEU A 404 -18.35 11.60 -14.28
N ASP A 405 -17.70 12.61 -13.77
CA ASP A 405 -16.50 13.19 -14.36
C ASP A 405 -15.43 13.34 -13.29
N PHE A 406 -14.28 12.73 -13.53
CA PHE A 406 -13.17 12.66 -12.60
C PHE A 406 -11.88 13.04 -13.29
N ASN A 407 -11.11 13.94 -12.69
CA ASN A 407 -9.76 14.27 -13.11
C ASN A 407 -8.75 13.60 -12.18
N PRO A 408 -8.22 12.42 -12.54
CA PRO A 408 -7.31 11.66 -11.69
C PRO A 408 -6.04 12.42 -11.34
N LYS A 409 -5.48 13.19 -12.29
CA LYS A 409 -4.26 13.97 -12.09
C LYS A 409 -4.43 15.08 -11.06
N GLU A 410 -5.53 15.83 -11.12
CA GLU A 410 -5.83 16.87 -10.12
C GLU A 410 -6.12 16.25 -8.75
N ALA A 411 -6.84 15.13 -8.69
CA ALA A 411 -7.05 14.40 -7.47
C ALA A 411 -5.73 13.90 -6.86
N ALA A 412 -4.83 13.35 -7.68
CA ALA A 412 -3.51 12.93 -7.23
C ALA A 412 -2.69 14.09 -6.65
N ALA A 413 -2.72 15.26 -7.29
CA ALA A 413 -2.07 16.47 -6.79
C ALA A 413 -2.63 16.87 -5.42
N SER A 414 -3.95 16.92 -5.28
CA SER A 414 -4.62 17.27 -4.02
C SER A 414 -4.33 16.25 -2.90
N LEU A 415 -4.22 14.97 -3.21
CA LEU A 415 -3.91 13.92 -2.24
C LEU A 415 -2.45 13.93 -1.77
N ARG A 416 -1.52 14.53 -2.55
CA ARG A 416 -0.09 14.65 -2.19
C ARG A 416 0.21 15.85 -1.27
N GLU A 417 -0.68 16.84 -1.20
CA GLU A 417 -0.46 18.04 -0.40
C GLU A 417 -0.37 17.80 1.12
N PRO A 418 -1.11 16.85 1.74
CA PRO A 418 -0.92 16.54 3.16
C PRO A 418 0.47 15.98 3.43
N ARG A 419 1.21 16.58 4.37
CA ARG A 419 2.46 16.00 4.88
C ARG A 419 2.15 14.75 5.70
N GLY A 420 2.93 13.69 5.53
CA GLY A 420 2.82 12.46 6.32
C GLY A 420 2.18 11.26 5.63
N LEU A 421 2.03 11.32 4.31
CA LEU A 421 1.64 10.12 3.55
C LEU A 421 2.78 9.10 3.56
N SER A 422 2.42 7.83 3.78
CA SER A 422 3.38 6.74 3.66
C SER A 422 3.85 6.58 2.21
N PHE A 423 5.02 5.97 2.03
CA PHE A 423 5.55 5.66 0.69
C PHE A 423 4.54 4.85 -0.15
N ASP A 424 3.87 3.86 0.47
CA ASP A 424 2.85 3.05 -0.21
C ASP A 424 1.64 3.86 -0.65
N GLN A 425 1.23 4.85 0.15
CA GLN A 425 0.14 5.76 -0.21
C GLN A 425 0.55 6.65 -1.38
N LEU A 426 1.76 7.23 -1.35
CA LEU A 426 2.30 8.04 -2.45
C LEU A 426 2.43 7.23 -3.74
N LYS A 427 2.90 5.98 -3.64
CA LYS A 427 2.98 5.05 -4.76
C LYS A 427 1.60 4.77 -5.37
N LYS A 428 0.58 4.47 -4.55
CA LYS A 428 -0.79 4.26 -5.02
C LYS A 428 -1.37 5.51 -5.70
N ILE A 429 -1.10 6.69 -5.17
CA ILE A 429 -1.53 7.95 -5.76
C ILE A 429 -0.87 8.17 -7.14
N SER A 430 0.39 7.77 -7.32
CA SER A 430 1.11 7.93 -8.58
C SER A 430 0.49 7.15 -9.74
N TRP A 431 -0.30 6.11 -9.47
CA TRP A 431 -1.07 5.38 -10.47
C TRP A 431 -2.11 6.25 -11.19
N LEU A 432 -2.51 7.37 -10.59
CA LEU A 432 -3.46 8.32 -11.19
C LEU A 432 -2.81 9.29 -12.18
N ASP A 433 -1.50 9.50 -12.10
CA ASP A 433 -0.78 10.50 -12.89
C ASP A 433 -0.89 10.34 -14.42
N PRO A 434 -0.88 9.12 -14.98
CA PRO A 434 -1.00 8.93 -16.40
C PRO A 434 -2.37 9.30 -16.97
N PHE A 435 -3.38 9.52 -16.10
CA PHE A 435 -4.76 9.76 -16.52
C PHE A 435 -5.14 11.22 -16.33
N SER A 436 -5.69 11.83 -17.38
CA SER A 436 -6.13 13.23 -17.36
C SER A 436 -7.61 13.39 -17.06
N GLN A 437 -8.44 12.46 -17.53
CA GLN A 437 -9.88 12.52 -17.33
C GLN A 437 -10.50 11.12 -17.42
N PHE A 438 -11.39 10.82 -16.49
CA PHE A 438 -12.29 9.68 -16.54
C PHE A 438 -13.73 10.18 -16.56
N THR A 439 -14.51 9.75 -17.55
CA THR A 439 -15.95 10.05 -17.63
C THR A 439 -16.74 8.77 -17.78
N ILE A 440 -17.88 8.70 -17.12
CA ILE A 440 -18.88 7.66 -17.35
C ILE A 440 -20.26 8.28 -17.30
N LYS A 441 -21.16 7.83 -18.17
CA LYS A 441 -22.51 8.39 -18.28
C LYS A 441 -23.49 7.35 -18.77
N SER A 442 -24.73 7.49 -18.36
CA SER A 442 -25.83 6.70 -18.89
C SER A 442 -26.11 7.05 -20.37
N VAL A 443 -26.37 6.03 -21.15
CA VAL A 443 -26.83 6.17 -22.56
C VAL A 443 -28.32 5.90 -22.63
N ASP A 444 -28.74 4.82 -21.97
CA ASP A 444 -30.13 4.40 -21.83
C ASP A 444 -30.26 3.65 -20.49
N GLU A 445 -31.43 3.04 -20.27
CA GLU A 445 -31.80 2.34 -19.04
C GLU A 445 -30.86 1.19 -18.65
N SER A 446 -30.13 0.65 -19.62
CA SER A 446 -29.34 -0.58 -19.43
C SER A 446 -27.88 -0.41 -19.77
N ASN A 447 -27.45 0.78 -20.18
CA ASN A 447 -26.11 0.94 -20.73
C ASN A 447 -25.43 2.21 -20.24
N LEU A 448 -24.16 2.06 -19.86
CA LEU A 448 -23.28 3.17 -19.54
C LEU A 448 -22.16 3.24 -20.57
N LYS A 449 -21.73 4.44 -20.91
CA LYS A 449 -20.52 4.69 -21.69
C LYS A 449 -19.54 5.55 -20.92
N GLY A 450 -18.30 5.16 -20.99
CA GLY A 450 -17.23 5.92 -20.38
C GLY A 450 -16.06 6.15 -21.32
N SER A 451 -15.17 7.02 -20.88
CA SER A 451 -13.86 7.19 -21.50
C SER A 451 -12.83 7.51 -20.43
N LEU A 452 -11.64 6.94 -20.58
CA LEU A 452 -10.47 7.23 -19.77
C LEU A 452 -9.43 7.83 -20.69
N LYS A 453 -9.17 9.15 -20.55
CA LYS A 453 -8.18 9.87 -21.33
C LYS A 453 -6.82 9.82 -20.64
N LEU A 454 -5.78 9.61 -21.43
CA LEU A 454 -4.41 9.65 -20.96
C LEU A 454 -3.88 11.09 -21.00
N THR A 455 -2.94 11.38 -20.12
CA THR A 455 -2.21 12.66 -20.08
C THR A 455 -1.44 12.87 -21.39
N GLU A 456 -0.85 11.79 -21.91
CA GLU A 456 -0.14 11.78 -23.19
C GLU A 456 -1.00 11.12 -24.28
N SER A 457 -1.51 11.93 -25.20
CA SER A 457 -2.42 11.47 -26.25
C SER A 457 -1.81 10.51 -27.28
N LYS A 458 -0.49 10.36 -27.30
CA LYS A 458 0.22 9.43 -28.20
C LYS A 458 0.40 8.05 -27.63
N ILE A 459 0.26 7.87 -26.32
CA ILE A 459 0.42 6.58 -25.66
C ILE A 459 -0.84 5.73 -25.92
N HIS A 460 -0.63 4.48 -26.29
CA HIS A 460 -1.73 3.54 -26.43
C HIS A 460 -2.14 3.02 -25.04
N PRO A 461 -3.44 3.02 -24.66
CA PRO A 461 -3.88 2.62 -23.31
C PRO A 461 -3.39 1.24 -22.86
N TRP A 462 -3.37 0.26 -23.77
CA TRP A 462 -2.85 -1.06 -23.45
C TRP A 462 -1.35 -1.08 -23.16
N ALA A 463 -0.56 -0.21 -23.82
CA ALA A 463 0.86 -0.09 -23.49
C ALA A 463 1.04 0.44 -22.07
N LEU A 464 0.31 1.48 -21.69
CA LEU A 464 0.33 2.02 -20.34
C LEU A 464 -0.15 0.98 -19.31
N LEU A 465 -1.26 0.30 -19.57
CA LEU A 465 -1.77 -0.73 -18.65
C LEU A 465 -0.76 -1.85 -18.44
N THR A 466 -0.09 -2.30 -19.51
CA THR A 466 0.95 -3.33 -19.39
C THR A 466 2.18 -2.84 -18.64
N ASP A 467 2.54 -1.55 -18.78
CA ASP A 467 3.61 -0.93 -18.00
C ASP A 467 3.26 -0.87 -16.50
N LEU A 468 2.05 -0.43 -16.17
CA LEU A 468 1.56 -0.36 -14.79
C LEU A 468 1.50 -1.74 -14.14
N LEU A 469 0.91 -2.73 -14.83
CA LEU A 469 0.85 -4.11 -14.33
C LEU A 469 2.24 -4.73 -14.22
N GLY A 470 3.15 -4.45 -15.16
CA GLY A 470 4.54 -4.90 -15.09
C GLY A 470 5.29 -4.30 -13.91
N GLN A 471 5.06 -3.03 -13.61
CA GLN A 471 5.64 -2.39 -12.43
C GLN A 471 5.11 -3.03 -11.15
N GLU A 472 3.80 -3.21 -11.02
CA GLU A 472 3.19 -3.87 -9.86
C GLU A 472 3.73 -5.29 -9.65
N TRP A 473 3.87 -6.05 -10.74
CA TRP A 473 4.49 -7.38 -10.69
C TRP A 473 5.92 -7.35 -10.15
N ILE A 474 6.76 -6.44 -10.65
CA ILE A 474 8.14 -6.29 -10.19
C ILE A 474 8.17 -5.88 -8.71
N ASP A 475 7.31 -4.97 -8.29
CA ASP A 475 7.22 -4.53 -6.92
C ASP A 475 6.84 -5.66 -5.97
N GLN A 476 5.83 -6.47 -6.33
CA GLN A 476 5.42 -7.64 -5.54
C GLN A 476 6.55 -8.68 -5.43
N ILE A 477 7.29 -8.91 -6.50
CA ILE A 477 8.42 -9.86 -6.47
C ILE A 477 9.61 -9.30 -5.68
N ASN A 478 9.85 -8.00 -5.75
CA ASN A 478 10.84 -7.36 -4.88
C ASN A 478 10.47 -7.52 -3.41
N ASP A 479 9.19 -7.31 -3.03
CA ASP A 479 8.72 -7.55 -1.66
C ASP A 479 8.92 -9.02 -1.25
N GLN A 480 8.69 -9.97 -2.15
CA GLN A 480 8.98 -11.40 -1.90
C GLN A 480 10.48 -11.64 -1.71
N LEU A 481 11.35 -10.99 -2.48
CA LEU A 481 12.80 -11.08 -2.31
C LEU A 481 13.23 -10.59 -0.92
N PHE A 482 12.77 -9.42 -0.49
CA PHE A 482 13.07 -8.90 0.87
C PHE A 482 12.55 -9.85 1.95
N LEU A 483 11.35 -10.40 1.79
CA LEU A 483 10.77 -11.35 2.73
C LEU A 483 11.56 -12.68 2.78
N ALA A 484 12.04 -13.16 1.63
CA ALA A 484 12.88 -14.36 1.54
C ALA A 484 14.21 -14.16 2.27
N ILE A 485 14.85 -13.00 2.11
CA ILE A 485 16.07 -12.63 2.83
C ILE A 485 15.79 -12.53 4.35
N ALA A 486 14.70 -11.89 4.75
CA ALA A 486 14.33 -11.78 6.16
C ALA A 486 14.08 -13.15 6.82
N ARG A 487 13.75 -14.19 6.04
CA ARG A 487 13.55 -15.58 6.48
C ARG A 487 14.77 -16.47 6.32
N ASP A 488 15.88 -15.94 5.84
CA ASP A 488 17.09 -16.70 5.48
C ASP A 488 16.84 -17.85 4.50
N ASP A 489 15.84 -17.71 3.60
CA ASP A 489 15.46 -18.73 2.61
C ASP A 489 16.16 -18.48 1.26
N LEU A 490 17.34 -19.06 1.08
CA LEU A 490 18.09 -18.95 -0.17
C LEU A 490 17.29 -19.45 -1.39
N ASN A 491 16.49 -20.51 -1.24
CA ASN A 491 15.73 -21.05 -2.37
C ASN A 491 14.67 -20.02 -2.83
N ALA A 492 13.97 -19.39 -1.88
CA ALA A 492 13.00 -18.35 -2.18
C ALA A 492 13.68 -17.09 -2.76
N VAL A 493 14.89 -16.74 -2.32
CA VAL A 493 15.72 -15.68 -2.92
C VAL A 493 16.02 -15.98 -4.38
N VAL A 494 16.55 -17.18 -4.67
CA VAL A 494 16.84 -17.64 -6.03
C VAL A 494 15.58 -17.62 -6.91
N GLU A 495 14.45 -18.08 -6.36
CA GLU A 495 13.18 -18.08 -7.10
C GLU A 495 12.70 -16.65 -7.39
N SER A 496 12.75 -15.74 -6.42
CA SER A 496 12.34 -14.34 -6.58
C SER A 496 13.17 -13.64 -7.66
N VAL A 497 14.50 -13.82 -7.64
CA VAL A 497 15.40 -13.27 -8.66
C VAL A 497 15.11 -13.88 -10.04
N ALA A 498 14.89 -15.18 -10.11
CA ALA A 498 14.51 -15.86 -11.36
C ALA A 498 13.13 -15.39 -11.89
N MET A 499 12.23 -14.94 -11.01
CA MET A 499 10.94 -14.34 -11.38
C MET A 499 11.06 -12.88 -11.82
N GLY A 500 12.22 -12.27 -11.70
CA GLY A 500 12.51 -10.92 -12.15
C GLY A 500 12.62 -9.87 -11.05
N ALA A 501 12.79 -10.28 -9.80
CA ALA A 501 13.14 -9.34 -8.73
C ALA A 501 14.43 -8.60 -9.08
N LEU A 502 14.44 -7.32 -8.78
CA LEU A 502 15.60 -6.48 -9.01
C LEU A 502 16.61 -6.67 -7.88
N ILE A 503 17.80 -7.16 -8.21
CA ILE A 503 18.89 -7.41 -7.24
C ILE A 503 19.22 -6.14 -6.43
N ASN A 504 19.18 -4.97 -7.07
CA ASN A 504 19.44 -3.67 -6.46
C ASN A 504 18.15 -2.87 -6.26
N ALA A 505 17.00 -3.54 -6.01
CA ALA A 505 15.77 -2.87 -5.64
C ALA A 505 15.99 -2.12 -4.31
N ASN A 506 15.34 -0.97 -4.17
CA ASN A 506 15.34 -0.26 -2.90
C ASN A 506 13.97 -0.42 -2.22
N ASP A 507 14.00 -0.65 -0.91
CA ASP A 507 12.81 -0.56 -0.08
C ASP A 507 12.43 0.91 0.17
N ARG A 508 11.40 1.14 0.99
CA ARG A 508 10.95 2.49 1.40
C ARG A 508 12.00 3.32 2.16
N PHE A 509 13.03 2.67 2.69
CA PHE A 509 14.15 3.32 3.39
C PHE A 509 15.39 3.49 2.51
N GLY A 510 15.32 3.08 1.24
CA GLY A 510 16.45 3.11 0.31
C GLY A 510 17.42 1.94 0.46
N HIS A 511 17.13 0.97 1.36
CA HIS A 511 17.99 -0.19 1.53
C HIS A 511 17.78 -1.22 0.41
N SER A 512 18.86 -1.75 -0.12
CA SER A 512 18.85 -2.83 -1.10
C SER A 512 18.73 -4.22 -0.44
N PRO A 513 18.40 -5.27 -1.19
CA PRO A 513 18.44 -6.66 -0.72
C PRO A 513 19.79 -7.01 -0.06
N LEU A 514 20.89 -6.48 -0.59
CA LEU A 514 22.23 -6.73 -0.06
C LEU A 514 22.45 -6.12 1.34
N HIS A 515 21.83 -4.97 1.65
CA HIS A 515 21.86 -4.42 3.02
C HIS A 515 21.23 -5.38 4.04
N TYR A 516 20.05 -5.91 3.70
CA TYR A 516 19.35 -6.85 4.57
C TYR A 516 20.09 -8.17 4.73
N ALA A 517 20.62 -8.73 3.61
CA ALA A 517 21.38 -9.96 3.63
C ALA A 517 22.67 -9.80 4.46
N ALA A 518 23.34 -8.64 4.32
CA ALA A 518 24.54 -8.31 5.08
C ALA A 518 24.25 -8.16 6.58
N TYR A 519 23.18 -7.47 6.95
CA TYR A 519 22.72 -7.36 8.33
C TYR A 519 22.39 -8.72 8.95
N ARG A 520 21.70 -9.60 8.18
CA ARG A 520 21.33 -10.96 8.64
C ARG A 520 22.49 -11.91 8.76
N GLY A 521 23.58 -11.68 8.03
CA GLY A 521 24.79 -12.47 8.08
C GLY A 521 24.76 -13.79 7.30
N ASN A 522 23.80 -13.96 6.40
CA ASN A 522 23.74 -15.17 5.57
C ASN A 522 24.69 -15.07 4.38
N THR A 523 25.88 -15.63 4.53
CA THR A 523 26.95 -15.62 3.51
C THR A 523 26.52 -16.17 2.16
N TYR A 524 25.67 -17.22 2.13
CA TYR A 524 25.18 -17.81 0.90
C TYR A 524 24.25 -16.88 0.13
N ILE A 525 23.39 -16.14 0.83
CA ILE A 525 22.50 -15.16 0.20
C ILE A 525 23.30 -13.95 -0.29
N VAL A 526 24.28 -13.47 0.51
CA VAL A 526 25.17 -12.36 0.12
C VAL A 526 25.97 -12.75 -1.13
N ASP A 527 26.64 -13.91 -1.14
CA ASP A 527 27.40 -14.42 -2.30
C ASP A 527 26.50 -14.55 -3.54
N TYR A 528 25.28 -15.08 -3.37
CA TYR A 528 24.32 -15.17 -4.46
C TYR A 528 23.93 -13.81 -5.04
N LEU A 529 23.64 -12.83 -4.18
CA LEU A 529 23.27 -11.47 -4.62
C LEU A 529 24.43 -10.78 -5.34
N LEU A 530 25.67 -10.85 -4.80
CA LEU A 530 26.86 -10.28 -5.41
C LEU A 530 27.13 -10.88 -6.80
N ARG A 531 27.14 -12.21 -6.93
CA ARG A 531 27.32 -12.91 -8.22
C ARG A 531 26.24 -12.61 -9.25
N ASN A 532 25.07 -12.17 -8.83
CA ASN A 532 23.98 -11.78 -9.74
C ASN A 532 23.90 -10.24 -9.94
N GLY A 533 24.98 -9.51 -9.62
CA GLY A 533 25.11 -8.08 -9.91
C GLY A 533 24.60 -7.19 -8.79
N GLY A 534 24.60 -7.69 -7.55
CA GLY A 534 24.40 -6.87 -6.36
C GLY A 534 25.56 -5.86 -6.24
N ASP A 535 25.23 -4.59 -6.07
CA ASP A 535 26.25 -3.53 -5.91
C ASP A 535 26.67 -3.45 -4.44
N PRO A 536 27.95 -3.78 -4.10
CA PRO A 536 28.43 -3.77 -2.73
C PRO A 536 28.50 -2.35 -2.12
N ASP A 537 28.51 -1.31 -2.95
CA ASP A 537 28.55 0.10 -2.54
C ASP A 537 27.21 0.82 -2.68
N THR A 538 26.12 0.07 -2.91
CA THR A 538 24.78 0.65 -2.98
C THR A 538 24.47 1.47 -1.72
N ARG A 539 23.81 2.63 -1.91
CA ARG A 539 23.55 3.59 -0.82
C ARG A 539 22.13 3.44 -0.31
N GLY A 540 21.98 3.06 0.95
CA GLY A 540 20.74 3.01 1.69
C GLY A 540 20.38 4.33 2.35
N LYS A 541 19.48 4.26 3.33
CA LYS A 541 19.13 5.39 4.19
C LYS A 541 20.41 5.92 4.87
N HIS A 542 20.51 7.23 5.01
CA HIS A 542 21.71 7.90 5.55
C HIS A 542 23.00 7.59 4.79
N LEU A 543 22.91 7.24 3.50
CA LEU A 543 24.05 6.85 2.68
C LEU A 543 24.84 5.65 3.23
N SER A 544 24.22 4.82 4.10
CA SER A 544 24.83 3.58 4.57
C SER A 544 25.07 2.60 3.43
N THR A 545 26.07 1.73 3.57
CA THR A 545 26.36 0.65 2.59
C THR A 545 26.10 -0.72 3.20
N PRO A 546 26.02 -1.78 2.39
CA PRO A 546 25.96 -3.16 2.91
C PRO A 546 27.06 -3.49 3.90
N LEU A 547 28.25 -2.88 3.74
CA LEU A 547 29.38 -3.06 4.66
C LEU A 547 29.09 -2.46 6.05
N HIS A 548 28.42 -1.31 6.14
CA HIS A 548 27.91 -0.79 7.42
C HIS A 548 26.89 -1.74 8.05
N SER A 549 25.99 -2.29 7.21
CA SER A 549 24.98 -3.25 7.69
C SER A 549 25.60 -4.54 8.22
N ALA A 550 26.65 -5.07 7.56
CA ALA A 550 27.40 -6.24 8.02
C ALA A 550 28.10 -5.98 9.36
N ALA A 551 28.77 -4.82 9.46
CA ALA A 551 29.41 -4.37 10.70
C ALA A 551 28.39 -4.19 11.83
N TRP A 552 27.22 -3.62 11.57
CA TRP A 552 26.16 -3.51 12.56
C TRP A 552 25.63 -4.89 13.01
N GLY A 553 25.44 -5.82 12.05
CA GLY A 553 24.93 -7.17 12.29
C GLY A 553 25.91 -8.14 12.95
N LYS A 554 27.16 -7.74 13.19
CA LYS A 554 28.23 -8.60 13.74
C LYS A 554 28.59 -9.78 12.85
N ASN A 555 28.67 -9.56 11.55
CA ASN A 555 28.83 -10.63 10.56
C ASN A 555 30.20 -10.51 9.86
N GLN A 556 31.27 -10.94 10.55
CA GLN A 556 32.64 -10.86 10.04
C GLN A 556 32.81 -11.51 8.67
N GLU A 557 32.31 -12.74 8.47
CA GLU A 557 32.43 -13.46 7.19
C GLU A 557 31.78 -12.69 6.03
N VAL A 558 30.69 -11.96 6.31
CA VAL A 558 30.02 -11.11 5.31
C VAL A 558 30.84 -9.85 5.05
N VAL A 559 31.50 -9.27 6.07
CA VAL A 559 32.43 -8.14 5.90
C VAL A 559 33.56 -8.53 4.97
N GLU A 560 34.19 -9.69 5.20
CA GLU A 560 35.25 -10.21 4.33
C GLU A 560 34.76 -10.38 2.89
N LEU A 561 33.60 -11.02 2.71
CA LEU A 561 33.00 -11.29 1.39
C LEU A 561 32.68 -9.99 0.62
N LEU A 562 32.13 -8.99 1.29
CA LEU A 562 31.84 -7.68 0.67
C LEU A 562 33.12 -6.95 0.25
N LEU A 563 34.17 -7.00 1.07
CA LEU A 563 35.45 -6.39 0.76
C LEU A 563 36.20 -7.11 -0.37
N GLU A 564 36.11 -8.46 -0.43
CA GLU A 564 36.61 -9.26 -1.55
C GLU A 564 35.92 -8.92 -2.87
N ASP A 565 34.62 -8.57 -2.82
CA ASP A 565 33.84 -8.14 -4.00
C ASP A 565 34.00 -6.65 -4.33
N GLY A 566 34.86 -5.94 -3.59
CA GLY A 566 35.31 -4.56 -3.89
C GLY A 566 34.52 -3.46 -3.17
N ALA A 567 33.82 -3.77 -2.07
CA ALA A 567 33.19 -2.74 -1.24
C ALA A 567 34.21 -1.70 -0.75
N ALA A 568 33.81 -0.43 -0.73
CA ALA A 568 34.66 0.65 -0.24
C ALA A 568 34.79 0.56 1.29
N VAL A 569 36.01 0.21 1.78
CA VAL A 569 36.32 -0.01 3.20
C VAL A 569 36.00 1.22 4.07
N ASP A 570 36.27 2.43 3.56
CA ASP A 570 36.03 3.72 4.24
C ASP A 570 34.81 4.46 3.65
N ALA A 571 33.78 3.72 3.18
CA ALA A 571 32.52 4.33 2.77
C ALA A 571 31.96 5.18 3.92
N ARG A 572 31.43 6.38 3.59
CA ARG A 572 30.92 7.32 4.62
C ARG A 572 29.41 7.49 4.49
N THR A 573 28.74 7.50 5.64
CA THR A 573 27.35 7.90 5.78
C THR A 573 27.20 9.43 5.66
N ASP A 574 25.97 9.96 5.69
CA ASP A 574 25.72 11.41 5.78
C ASP A 574 26.19 12.02 7.11
N GLU A 575 26.41 11.18 8.12
CA GLU A 575 27.06 11.55 9.40
C GLU A 575 28.59 11.35 9.39
N LEU A 576 29.18 11.03 8.23
CA LEU A 576 30.59 10.73 8.02
C LEU A 576 31.06 9.48 8.78
N GLU A 577 30.15 8.65 9.28
CA GLU A 577 30.50 7.38 9.89
C GLU A 577 31.06 6.41 8.85
N THR A 578 32.03 5.61 9.28
CA THR A 578 32.65 4.55 8.45
C THR A 578 32.28 3.16 8.98
N PRO A 579 32.41 2.08 8.18
CA PRO A 579 32.12 0.72 8.65
C PRO A 579 32.93 0.33 9.90
N ILE A 580 34.22 0.78 10.02
CA ILE A 580 35.01 0.50 11.21
C ILE A 580 34.46 1.24 12.45
N MET A 581 33.89 2.45 12.30
CA MET A 581 33.22 3.13 13.40
C MET A 581 32.00 2.33 13.89
N THR A 582 31.20 1.81 12.95
CA THR A 582 30.07 0.96 13.26
C THR A 582 30.49 -0.32 13.99
N ALA A 583 31.54 -1.03 13.51
CA ALA A 583 32.10 -2.23 14.15
C ALA A 583 32.64 -1.93 15.55
N THR A 584 33.32 -0.80 15.71
CA THR A 584 33.86 -0.34 16.99
C THR A 584 32.76 -0.10 18.01
N LEU A 585 31.73 0.70 17.66
CA LEU A 585 30.59 0.97 18.53
C LEU A 585 29.87 -0.31 18.97
N ARG A 586 29.83 -1.32 18.08
CA ARG A 586 29.21 -2.65 18.36
C ARG A 586 30.18 -3.59 19.11
N GLY A 587 31.38 -3.16 19.43
CA GLY A 587 32.37 -3.92 20.20
C GLY A 587 32.93 -5.17 19.51
N GLN A 588 33.00 -5.17 18.16
CA GLN A 588 33.34 -6.33 17.35
C GLN A 588 34.85 -6.35 17.02
N LEU A 589 35.64 -6.89 17.92
CA LEU A 589 37.10 -6.87 17.78
C LEU A 589 37.57 -7.50 16.46
N GLU A 590 37.08 -8.70 16.13
CA GLU A 590 37.51 -9.42 14.94
C GLU A 590 37.15 -8.65 13.64
N THR A 591 35.98 -8.00 13.62
CA THR A 591 35.60 -7.16 12.48
C THR A 591 36.45 -5.91 12.37
N VAL A 592 36.78 -5.27 13.51
CA VAL A 592 37.71 -4.11 13.56
C VAL A 592 39.09 -4.51 13.05
N GLU A 593 39.64 -5.63 13.51
CA GLU A 593 40.93 -6.15 13.05
C GLU A 593 40.91 -6.43 11.53
N THR A 594 39.86 -7.05 11.03
CA THR A 594 39.69 -7.33 9.59
C THR A 594 39.65 -6.04 8.76
N LEU A 595 38.87 -5.04 9.20
CA LEU A 595 38.79 -3.74 8.51
C LEU A 595 40.14 -3.01 8.53
N LEU A 596 40.88 -3.00 9.66
CA LEU A 596 42.21 -2.43 9.76
C LEU A 596 43.23 -3.15 8.87
N ALA A 597 43.19 -4.49 8.83
CA ALA A 597 44.06 -5.30 7.96
C ALA A 597 43.82 -4.98 6.47
N LEU A 598 42.63 -4.57 6.11
CA LEU A 598 42.23 -4.14 4.76
C LEU A 598 42.31 -2.63 4.57
N SER A 599 43.10 -1.94 5.43
CA SER A 599 43.45 -0.54 5.33
C SER A 599 42.31 0.46 5.61
N ALA A 600 41.38 0.12 6.50
CA ALA A 600 40.43 1.09 7.03
C ALA A 600 41.19 2.21 7.80
N ASP A 601 40.69 3.44 7.70
CA ASP A 601 41.28 4.62 8.35
C ASP A 601 41.04 4.60 9.87
N ALA A 602 42.09 4.26 10.63
CA ALA A 602 42.06 4.26 12.09
C ALA A 602 41.91 5.66 12.72
N HIS A 603 42.07 6.73 11.95
CA HIS A 603 41.96 8.12 12.41
C HIS A 603 40.70 8.83 11.87
N ALA A 604 39.76 8.08 11.32
CA ALA A 604 38.50 8.61 10.85
C ALA A 604 37.75 9.31 12.00
N VAL A 605 37.05 10.40 11.65
CA VAL A 605 36.15 11.14 12.56
C VAL A 605 34.78 11.31 11.92
N ASP A 606 33.77 11.25 12.75
CA ASP A 606 32.39 11.51 12.34
C ASP A 606 32.11 13.02 12.15
N LYS A 607 30.89 13.38 11.77
CA LYS A 607 30.50 14.79 11.59
C LYS A 607 30.48 15.60 12.89
N TYR A 608 30.46 14.94 14.04
CA TYR A 608 30.51 15.59 15.36
C TYR A 608 31.93 15.77 15.86
N GLY A 609 32.89 15.10 15.25
CA GLY A 609 34.31 15.10 15.65
C GLY A 609 34.67 13.97 16.62
N SER A 610 33.77 12.98 16.81
CA SER A 610 34.09 11.78 17.60
C SER A 610 35.01 10.87 16.79
N ASN A 611 36.01 10.29 17.44
CA ASN A 611 36.95 9.34 16.82
C ASN A 611 36.68 7.90 17.28
N LEU A 612 37.49 6.97 16.78
CA LEU A 612 37.34 5.55 17.11
C LEU A 612 37.57 5.26 18.62
N MET A 613 38.37 6.06 19.33
CA MET A 613 38.58 5.90 20.77
C MET A 613 37.33 6.25 21.59
N ASP A 614 36.60 7.28 21.18
CA ASP A 614 35.30 7.63 21.82
C ASP A 614 34.29 6.52 21.64
N LEU A 615 34.19 5.95 20.42
CA LEU A 615 33.31 4.83 20.12
C LEU A 615 33.71 3.53 20.82
N ALA A 616 35.05 3.28 20.98
CA ALA A 616 35.56 2.15 21.75
C ALA A 616 35.17 2.27 23.22
N GLY A 617 35.21 3.47 23.79
CA GLY A 617 34.68 3.75 25.11
C GLY A 617 33.21 3.44 25.23
N ALA A 618 32.39 3.88 24.26
CA ALA A 618 30.94 3.62 24.22
C ALA A 618 30.61 2.15 24.01
N SER A 619 31.46 1.36 23.35
CA SER A 619 31.31 -0.09 23.21
C SER A 619 31.57 -0.86 24.51
N GLY A 620 32.40 -0.27 25.37
CA GLY A 620 32.89 -0.91 26.58
C GLY A 620 33.93 -2.03 26.37
N ASN A 621 34.42 -2.22 25.13
CA ASN A 621 35.40 -3.29 24.83
C ASN A 621 36.81 -2.81 25.07
N GLU A 622 37.46 -3.33 26.14
CA GLU A 622 38.83 -2.96 26.53
C GLU A 622 39.89 -3.40 25.50
N GLU A 623 39.69 -4.54 24.82
CA GLU A 623 40.62 -5.05 23.81
C GLU A 623 40.67 -4.12 22.59
N ILE A 624 39.54 -3.53 22.19
CA ILE A 624 39.50 -2.52 21.12
C ILE A 624 40.18 -1.24 21.56
N VAL A 625 40.00 -0.82 22.82
CA VAL A 625 40.70 0.35 23.38
C VAL A 625 42.22 0.13 23.36
N ASP A 626 42.69 -1.05 23.79
CA ASP A 626 44.10 -1.39 23.74
C ASP A 626 44.66 -1.39 22.32
N LEU A 627 43.94 -1.97 21.37
CA LEU A 627 44.29 -1.97 19.95
C LEU A 627 44.44 -0.54 19.40
N TYR A 628 43.51 0.37 19.72
CA TYR A 628 43.60 1.76 19.25
C TYR A 628 44.68 2.57 19.98
N ASN A 629 45.00 2.26 21.25
CA ASN A 629 46.16 2.82 21.94
C ASN A 629 47.48 2.43 21.25
N ASP A 630 47.62 1.17 20.83
CA ASP A 630 48.77 0.67 20.11
C ASP A 630 48.92 1.33 18.73
N LEU A 631 47.80 1.69 18.09
CA LEU A 631 47.78 2.42 16.83
C LEU A 631 47.94 3.93 16.99
N GLY A 632 48.01 4.45 18.22
CA GLY A 632 48.19 5.86 18.52
C GLY A 632 46.96 6.73 18.26
N VAL A 633 45.75 6.17 18.35
CA VAL A 633 44.50 6.95 18.26
C VAL A 633 44.37 7.85 19.49
N GLU A 634 44.11 9.14 19.29
CA GLU A 634 44.08 10.14 20.37
C GLU A 634 42.87 9.92 21.31
N ILE A 635 43.12 10.02 22.62
CA ILE A 635 42.05 10.00 23.64
C ILE A 635 41.54 11.44 23.81
N LEU A 636 40.39 11.74 23.20
CA LEU A 636 39.79 13.08 23.27
C LEU A 636 39.03 13.27 24.59
N ASN A 637 38.29 12.24 25.05
CA ASN A 637 37.35 12.31 26.16
C ASN A 637 37.72 11.26 27.27
N PRO A 638 38.79 11.46 28.08
CA PRO A 638 39.28 10.43 28.98
C PRO A 638 38.31 10.02 30.09
N LEU A 639 37.42 10.91 30.56
CA LEU A 639 36.43 10.56 31.57
C LEU A 639 35.29 9.70 30.97
N HIS A 640 34.88 9.99 29.73
CA HIS A 640 33.89 9.19 29.00
C HIS A 640 34.46 7.80 28.69
N LEU A 641 35.69 7.71 28.20
CA LEU A 641 36.38 6.44 27.97
C LEU A 641 36.43 5.59 29.23
N ALA A 642 36.95 6.17 30.35
CA ALA A 642 37.04 5.46 31.62
C ALA A 642 35.66 4.99 32.13
N ALA A 643 34.62 5.81 31.98
CA ALA A 643 33.26 5.45 32.35
C ALA A 643 32.72 4.29 31.48
N GLY A 644 32.98 4.32 30.17
CA GLY A 644 32.52 3.29 29.23
C GLY A 644 33.19 1.94 29.45
N ILE A 645 34.50 1.88 29.67
CA ILE A 645 35.19 0.62 29.97
C ILE A 645 35.01 0.16 31.42
N GLY A 646 34.45 1.01 32.30
CA GLY A 646 34.23 0.65 33.72
C GLY A 646 35.45 0.82 34.61
N ASP A 647 36.43 1.68 34.22
CA ASP A 647 37.66 1.96 35.03
C ASP A 647 37.34 2.96 36.15
N PHE A 648 36.98 2.43 37.33
CA PHE A 648 36.67 3.22 38.53
C PHE A 648 37.79 4.06 39.02
N ASP A 649 39.03 3.57 38.89
CA ASP A 649 40.22 4.28 39.43
C ASP A 649 40.52 5.51 38.60
N SER A 650 40.48 5.40 37.28
CA SER A 650 40.60 6.54 36.36
C SER A 650 39.46 7.55 36.53
N VAL A 651 38.19 7.10 36.63
CA VAL A 651 37.06 7.98 36.90
C VAL A 651 37.25 8.75 38.20
N LYS A 652 37.56 8.07 39.31
CA LYS A 652 37.84 8.74 40.62
C LYS A 652 38.98 9.73 40.54
N LYS A 653 40.03 9.39 39.82
CA LYS A 653 41.19 10.25 39.64
C LYS A 653 40.81 11.53 38.87
N LEU A 654 40.14 11.36 37.72
CA LEU A 654 39.76 12.49 36.86
C LEU A 654 38.77 13.45 37.54
N LEU A 655 37.82 12.91 38.32
CA LEU A 655 36.90 13.73 39.12
C LEU A 655 37.63 14.49 40.21
N LYS A 656 38.64 13.88 40.88
CA LYS A 656 39.49 14.58 41.85
C LYS A 656 40.38 15.66 41.20
N GLU A 657 40.75 15.50 39.96
CA GLU A 657 41.51 16.49 39.18
C GLU A 657 40.62 17.64 38.72
N GLY A 658 39.30 17.61 39.02
CA GLY A 658 38.34 18.69 38.76
C GLY A 658 37.57 18.58 37.47
N ARG A 659 37.57 17.44 36.80
CA ARG A 659 36.69 17.20 35.67
C ARG A 659 35.24 17.21 36.17
N SER A 660 34.32 17.75 35.34
CA SER A 660 32.90 17.74 35.64
C SER A 660 32.30 16.35 35.39
N ILE A 661 31.56 15.83 36.37
CA ILE A 661 30.87 14.56 36.22
C ILE A 661 29.83 14.56 35.08
N ASN A 662 29.34 15.75 34.72
CA ASN A 662 28.35 15.99 33.65
C ASN A 662 29.01 16.68 32.45
N GLU A 663 30.34 16.55 32.28
CA GLU A 663 30.95 17.06 31.05
C GLU A 663 30.40 16.35 29.84
N GLN A 664 30.27 17.07 28.74
CA GLN A 664 29.73 16.55 27.50
C GLN A 664 30.84 16.46 26.44
N ASP A 665 30.89 15.36 25.72
CA ASP A 665 31.75 15.17 24.56
C ASP A 665 31.23 15.93 23.33
N SER A 666 31.84 15.69 22.18
CA SER A 666 31.49 16.35 20.93
C SER A 666 30.09 15.98 20.43
N PHE A 667 29.60 14.81 20.75
CA PHE A 667 28.21 14.38 20.49
C PHE A 667 27.20 14.93 21.52
N GLY A 668 27.69 15.46 22.65
CA GLY A 668 26.90 15.90 23.78
C GLY A 668 26.59 14.79 24.79
N ALA A 669 27.20 13.63 24.64
CA ALA A 669 27.07 12.54 25.58
C ALA A 669 27.79 12.86 26.90
N THR A 670 27.20 12.44 28.04
CA THR A 670 27.86 12.51 29.35
C THR A 670 28.56 11.18 29.68
N PRO A 671 29.52 11.14 30.63
CA PRO A 671 30.11 9.89 31.08
C PRO A 671 29.04 8.86 31.54
N LEU A 672 27.96 9.34 32.14
CA LEU A 672 26.80 8.51 32.52
C LEU A 672 26.10 7.87 31.31
N LEU A 673 25.92 8.64 30.24
CA LEU A 673 25.32 8.12 28.98
C LEU A 673 26.26 7.08 28.35
N VAL A 674 27.57 7.34 28.27
CA VAL A 674 28.56 6.42 27.70
C VAL A 674 28.60 5.11 28.51
N ALA A 675 28.66 5.17 29.84
CA ALA A 675 28.56 3.98 30.70
C ALA A 675 27.25 3.19 30.51
N THR A 676 26.16 3.90 30.23
CA THR A 676 24.84 3.29 29.98
C THR A 676 24.80 2.58 28.62
N VAL A 677 25.31 3.20 27.56
CA VAL A 677 25.44 2.60 26.22
C VAL A 677 26.31 1.36 26.26
N ALA A 678 27.44 1.42 26.99
CA ALA A 678 28.35 0.29 27.23
C ALA A 678 27.76 -0.82 28.15
N GLY A 679 26.59 -0.58 28.75
CA GLY A 679 25.95 -1.56 29.64
C GLY A 679 26.64 -1.74 31.00
N ARG A 680 27.47 -0.79 31.46
CA ARG A 680 28.24 -0.87 32.71
C ARG A 680 27.41 -0.49 33.93
N GLU A 681 26.55 -1.40 34.38
CA GLU A 681 25.57 -1.15 35.46
C GLU A 681 26.22 -0.62 36.74
N ASP A 682 27.34 -1.20 37.19
CA ASP A 682 28.03 -0.78 38.40
C ASP A 682 28.62 0.65 38.26
N MET A 683 29.12 1.01 37.07
CA MET A 683 29.63 2.36 36.79
C MET A 683 28.48 3.37 36.73
N VAL A 684 27.36 2.99 36.14
CA VAL A 684 26.11 3.82 36.13
C VAL A 684 25.68 4.11 37.58
N ASP A 685 25.65 3.09 38.45
CA ASP A 685 25.32 3.26 39.87
C ASP A 685 26.28 4.21 40.56
N TYR A 686 27.57 4.01 40.37
CA TYR A 686 28.60 4.88 40.95
C TYR A 686 28.46 6.34 40.49
N LEU A 687 28.26 6.58 39.19
CA LEU A 687 28.11 7.95 38.66
C LEU A 687 26.85 8.64 39.20
N LEU A 688 25.74 7.91 39.31
CA LEU A 688 24.52 8.43 39.92
C LEU A 688 24.67 8.75 41.40
N GLU A 689 25.41 7.91 42.17
CA GLU A 689 25.75 8.17 43.58
C GLU A 689 26.64 9.43 43.72
N GLN A 690 27.49 9.70 42.74
CA GLN A 690 28.30 10.94 42.66
C GLN A 690 27.51 12.14 42.11
N SER A 691 26.19 12.03 41.96
CA SER A 691 25.27 13.09 41.48
C SER A 691 25.41 13.45 40.01
N ALA A 692 25.72 12.46 39.15
CA ALA A 692 25.54 12.64 37.70
C ALA A 692 24.05 12.86 37.37
N ASP A 693 23.80 13.78 36.46
CA ASP A 693 22.41 14.15 36.07
C ASP A 693 21.88 13.20 34.98
N PRO A 694 20.88 12.38 35.27
CA PRO A 694 20.32 11.42 34.30
C PRO A 694 19.41 12.06 33.23
N LEU A 695 19.11 13.37 33.33
CA LEU A 695 18.21 14.08 32.42
C LEU A 695 18.95 14.86 31.34
N ILE A 696 20.27 14.85 31.34
CA ILE A 696 21.06 15.49 30.27
C ILE A 696 20.95 14.65 29.00
N GLU A 697 20.46 15.30 27.96
CA GLU A 697 20.34 14.71 26.63
C GLU A 697 21.58 15.05 25.79
N ALA A 698 21.99 14.12 24.94
CA ALA A 698 22.95 14.38 23.89
C ALA A 698 22.27 15.11 22.71
N LYS A 699 22.99 15.31 21.60
CA LYS A 699 22.46 16.03 20.44
C LYS A 699 21.19 15.39 19.91
N ASP A 700 20.34 16.23 19.35
CA ASP A 700 19.06 15.87 18.72
C ASP A 700 18.08 15.13 19.66
N GLY A 701 18.29 15.20 21.00
CA GLY A 701 17.40 14.61 21.99
C GLY A 701 17.69 13.15 22.34
N TYR A 702 18.89 12.63 22.04
CA TYR A 702 19.28 11.27 22.44
C TYR A 702 19.45 11.20 23.97
N SER A 703 18.51 10.52 24.61
CA SER A 703 18.41 10.45 26.07
C SER A 703 19.09 9.20 26.65
N LEU A 704 19.24 9.22 27.98
CA LEU A 704 19.77 8.08 28.71
C LEU A 704 18.96 6.78 28.46
N LEU A 705 17.64 6.89 28.21
CA LEU A 705 16.80 5.73 27.89
C LEU A 705 17.10 5.12 26.51
N HIS A 706 17.48 5.93 25.53
CA HIS A 706 17.99 5.42 24.25
C HIS A 706 19.28 4.62 24.45
N GLY A 707 20.22 5.14 25.26
CA GLY A 707 21.44 4.42 25.61
C GLY A 707 21.18 3.10 26.32
N ALA A 708 20.25 3.08 27.25
CA ALA A 708 19.85 1.85 27.94
C ALA A 708 19.19 0.83 27.01
N ALA A 709 18.39 1.30 26.06
CA ALA A 709 17.78 0.44 25.04
C ALA A 709 18.85 -0.16 24.12
N PHE A 710 19.85 0.64 23.71
CA PHE A 710 21.00 0.19 22.92
C PHE A 710 21.80 -0.89 23.62
N SER A 711 22.08 -0.75 24.93
CA SER A 711 22.78 -1.77 25.70
C SER A 711 22.00 -3.09 25.83
N GLY A 712 20.69 -3.09 25.59
CA GLY A 712 19.82 -4.24 25.73
C GLY A 712 19.56 -4.67 27.18
N SER A 713 20.10 -3.94 28.20
CA SER A 713 19.96 -4.29 29.62
C SER A 713 18.60 -3.91 30.18
N LYS A 714 17.79 -4.92 30.52
CA LYS A 714 16.50 -4.75 31.22
C LYS A 714 16.67 -4.04 32.58
N SER A 715 17.78 -4.30 33.28
CA SER A 715 18.10 -3.70 34.57
C SER A 715 18.29 -2.20 34.45
N LEU A 716 19.12 -1.75 33.49
CA LEU A 716 19.36 -0.34 33.21
C LEU A 716 18.07 0.37 32.77
N ILE A 717 17.31 -0.23 31.84
CA ILE A 717 16.03 0.36 31.39
C ILE A 717 15.09 0.60 32.56
N ARG A 718 14.93 -0.41 33.44
CA ARG A 718 14.07 -0.29 34.63
C ARG A 718 14.52 0.84 35.55
N LYS A 719 15.84 0.94 35.81
CA LYS A 719 16.45 1.96 36.64
C LYS A 719 16.21 3.37 36.07
N ILE A 720 16.45 3.52 34.78
CA ILE A 720 16.39 4.81 34.08
C ILE A 720 14.96 5.30 33.93
N LEU A 721 13.98 4.41 33.70
CA LEU A 721 12.57 4.77 33.73
C LEU A 721 12.12 5.35 35.08
N GLY A 722 12.81 4.99 36.17
CA GLY A 722 12.58 5.56 37.51
C GLY A 722 12.86 7.06 37.60
N PHE A 723 13.61 7.67 36.69
CA PHE A 723 13.87 9.10 36.62
C PHE A 723 12.79 9.89 35.89
N GLY A 724 11.75 9.22 35.34
CA GLY A 724 10.61 9.87 34.68
C GLY A 724 10.84 10.23 33.21
N LEU A 725 11.82 9.61 32.57
CA LEU A 725 12.05 9.78 31.12
C LEU A 725 10.89 9.20 30.31
N ASP A 726 10.56 9.86 29.20
CA ASP A 726 9.47 9.42 28.32
C ASP A 726 9.89 8.12 27.59
N LEU A 727 9.05 7.09 27.75
CA LEU A 727 9.22 5.79 27.13
C LEU A 727 9.26 5.83 25.60
N ASN A 728 8.61 6.81 25.01
CA ASN A 728 8.46 7.00 23.56
C ASN A 728 9.12 8.31 23.08
N GLN A 729 10.09 8.83 23.84
CA GLN A 729 10.84 10.03 23.47
C GLN A 729 11.46 9.83 22.09
N ARG A 730 11.33 10.85 21.24
CA ARG A 730 11.86 10.83 19.89
C ARG A 730 13.16 11.61 19.82
N TYR A 731 14.13 11.14 19.02
CA TYR A 731 15.33 11.88 18.73
C TYR A 731 15.67 11.88 17.23
N GLY A 732 16.40 12.92 16.82
CA GLY A 732 16.87 13.07 15.46
C GLY A 732 15.77 13.33 14.42
N PRO A 733 16.15 13.53 13.15
CA PRO A 733 15.21 13.85 12.07
C PRO A 733 14.25 12.69 11.73
N ASP A 734 14.62 11.48 12.08
CA ASP A 734 13.80 10.28 11.87
C ASP A 734 12.84 9.99 13.02
N ALA A 735 12.85 10.84 14.04
CA ALA A 735 12.01 10.68 15.24
C ALA A 735 12.17 9.31 15.93
N ILE A 736 13.41 8.76 15.94
CA ILE A 736 13.74 7.43 16.48
C ILE A 736 13.41 7.36 17.97
N THR A 737 12.80 6.26 18.42
CA THR A 737 12.44 6.03 19.83
C THR A 737 13.41 5.04 20.48
N PRO A 738 13.43 4.92 21.84
CA PRO A 738 14.21 3.87 22.51
C PRO A 738 13.89 2.47 21.99
N THR A 739 12.66 2.23 21.55
CA THR A 739 12.24 0.92 21.00
C THR A 739 12.88 0.62 19.64
N ASP A 740 13.20 1.66 18.84
CA ASP A 740 13.89 1.50 17.53
C ASP A 740 15.38 1.24 17.69
N VAL A 741 15.97 1.71 18.79
CA VAL A 741 17.42 1.57 19.07
C VAL A 741 17.76 0.19 19.64
N GLY A 742 16.80 -0.46 20.33
CA GLY A 742 17.02 -1.73 21.01
C GLY A 742 17.28 -2.89 20.05
N GLU A 743 18.24 -3.77 20.41
CA GLU A 743 18.57 -4.96 19.62
C GLU A 743 17.38 -5.95 19.64
N GLU A 744 16.99 -6.45 18.46
CA GLU A 744 15.89 -7.36 18.29
C GLU A 744 16.11 -8.65 19.12
N GLY A 745 15.10 -9.02 19.92
CA GLY A 745 15.18 -10.20 20.79
C GLY A 745 15.89 -9.98 22.13
N SER A 746 16.49 -8.80 22.39
CA SER A 746 17.09 -8.48 23.69
C SER A 746 16.04 -8.43 24.81
N GLU A 747 16.44 -8.78 26.05
CA GLU A 747 15.56 -8.66 27.23
C GLU A 747 15.10 -7.22 27.46
N GLY A 748 15.95 -6.25 27.13
CA GLY A 748 15.68 -4.83 27.22
C GLY A 748 14.55 -4.41 26.29
N LEU A 749 14.62 -4.78 25.01
CA LEU A 749 13.59 -4.44 24.02
C LEU A 749 12.25 -5.11 24.36
N ILE A 750 12.28 -6.39 24.75
CA ILE A 750 11.07 -7.11 25.19
C ILE A 750 10.44 -6.38 26.39
N TYR A 751 11.27 -5.92 27.33
CA TYR A 751 10.77 -5.18 28.50
C TYR A 751 10.19 -3.80 28.11
N LEU A 752 10.87 -3.03 27.27
CA LEU A 752 10.36 -1.75 26.77
C LEU A 752 8.99 -1.91 26.11
N ARG A 753 8.84 -2.88 25.22
CA ARG A 753 7.55 -3.18 24.56
C ARG A 753 6.47 -3.58 25.58
N SER A 754 6.82 -4.35 26.61
CA SER A 754 5.88 -4.73 27.68
C SER A 754 5.39 -3.54 28.52
N MET A 755 6.19 -2.48 28.59
CA MET A 755 5.86 -1.24 29.29
C MET A 755 5.08 -0.24 28.41
N GLY A 756 4.84 -0.54 27.14
CA GLY A 756 4.15 0.32 26.19
C GLY A 756 5.08 1.12 25.25
N GLY A 757 6.36 0.76 25.21
CA GLY A 757 7.31 1.29 24.23
C GLY A 757 6.89 0.96 22.82
N ARG A 758 6.89 1.98 21.95
CA ARG A 758 6.51 1.90 20.53
C ARG A 758 7.63 2.42 19.67
N SER A 759 7.77 1.82 18.48
CA SER A 759 8.67 2.35 17.47
C SER A 759 8.14 3.66 16.87
N ALA A 760 8.99 4.44 16.24
CA ALA A 760 8.61 5.64 15.50
C ALA A 760 7.52 5.34 14.47
N TRP A 761 7.62 4.19 13.81
CA TRP A 761 6.62 3.70 12.86
C TRP A 761 5.25 3.45 13.50
N GLU A 762 5.21 2.82 14.69
CA GLU A 762 3.97 2.52 15.42
C GLU A 762 3.31 3.78 15.99
N LEU A 763 4.10 4.81 16.27
CA LEU A 763 3.60 6.11 16.76
C LEU A 763 3.06 6.99 15.63
N GLY A 764 3.49 6.75 14.39
CA GLY A 764 3.17 7.59 13.24
C GLY A 764 3.93 8.93 13.24
N PRO A 765 3.76 9.77 12.21
CA PRO A 765 4.36 11.10 12.15
C PRO A 765 3.76 12.01 13.25
N GLU A 766 4.59 12.96 13.73
CA GLU A 766 4.16 14.01 14.66
C GLU A 766 3.14 14.97 14.04
#